data_1b7bcba317c8ae4c7cc578e92925c523
#
_entry.id   1b7bcba317c8ae4c7cc578e92925c523
#
_cell.length_a   1.000
_cell.length_b   1.000
_cell.length_c   1.000
_cell.angle_alpha   90.00
_cell.angle_beta   90.00
_cell.angle_gamma   90.00
#
_symmetry.space_group_name_H-M   'P 1'
#
loop_
_entity.id
_entity.type
_entity.pdbx_description
1 polymer ?
#
loop_
_entity_poly.entity_id
_entity_poly.type
_entity_poly.pdbx_seq_one_letter_code
_entity_poly.pdbx_strand_id
1 'polypeptide(L)'
;MSRILLSLAAFVLSLTSAQASVVINETNFPDEALRNYASQYDEDGNGTLSDAELATITSINASGILNLKGAEHFTNLEELHLWGYSEEQSIRQIDPSVFPKLYRFTLQECHGVTALDFSKNTMFEQIELSRCSNVQALSLPTSVKEIHLYGTPKLTALDVSQLTNLTGLWMQHTGITDLDFSNHPAIQLVSILGEEDAVDKMNSLSLQNCATLENVDIRYTTIKSLSMKHLPIVRTLMMLNNDITTITIDDCEEFNDITCDHNVLGTLSLTNNPALRVVNCEDNRLQVLIADNCPVLGRVQAFNNRLMWLDLKDVVKGNVDESTLKLDNQQPTVQAVKLSPTETGLLVHSRFDVSRVLNLRAKGLSQTPRETTVDGIRYFVFYDDGPDTPNLVGSDCGYVYETKWPYPWMDENSKDNNLPVTLNVTSWTKHQAFLTLSQSRVEGKYGEPAPAAPTVTRSQDYDGKITFSSSNESVVKVNAETGELTVVGAGTAIISVSGAETDYRLAPVTKTYTVYIEKATPVIAFPAAEINATYGETVPLNPLTVTWYEGTVTYASVNEEKAIVTADGVVTTLGAGDVTIKGIAPETSNFKRGEVTYMLHIAKASPILSFEKNGLTVLLGEAVPENKLNVGLYDGEVQYTSSDETVATVNAQGMVTAIAIGEVTITATGAETDNCYEAQQAQYQLTISDASGISAITSDAASTGKVYNLKGQQVNLSTAGKGVYIIGGKKVVRD
;
A
#
# COMPACT_ATOMS: atom_id res chain seq x y z
N MET A 1 10.24 -92.36 48.87
CA MET A 1 11.60 -92.90 48.91
C MET A 1 12.22 -92.80 47.52
N SER A 2 13.43 -92.36 47.59
CA SER A 2 14.48 -92.48 46.57
C SER A 2 14.47 -91.65 45.33
N ARG A 3 15.27 -90.74 45.33
CA ARG A 3 15.96 -89.88 44.40
C ARG A 3 16.60 -90.64 43.27
N ILE A 4 16.48 -90.10 42.03
CA ILE A 4 17.51 -90.22 41.02
C ILE A 4 17.63 -88.86 40.34
N LEU A 5 18.78 -88.25 40.49
CA LEU A 5 19.26 -87.08 39.79
C LEU A 5 19.54 -87.48 38.32
N LEU A 6 18.98 -86.74 37.41
CA LEU A 6 19.52 -86.65 36.04
C LEU A 6 19.97 -85.20 35.78
N SER A 7 21.28 -85.07 35.65
CA SER A 7 21.97 -83.86 35.25
C SER A 7 21.73 -83.67 33.74
N LEU A 8 20.94 -82.65 33.36
CA LEU A 8 20.88 -82.16 31.99
C LEU A 8 21.85 -81.01 31.88
N ALA A 9 22.98 -81.23 31.23
CA ALA A 9 23.84 -80.15 30.77
C ALA A 9 23.14 -79.39 29.72
N ALA A 10 22.64 -78.20 30.06
CA ALA A 10 22.13 -77.26 29.08
C ALA A 10 23.34 -76.62 28.38
N PHE A 11 23.54 -77.01 27.13
CA PHE A 11 24.42 -76.30 26.20
C PHE A 11 23.71 -74.99 25.84
N VAL A 12 24.10 -73.93 26.52
CA VAL A 12 23.69 -72.55 26.10
C VAL A 12 24.48 -72.28 24.83
N LEU A 13 23.82 -72.43 23.68
CA LEU A 13 24.28 -71.80 22.45
C LEU A 13 24.05 -70.31 22.62
N SER A 14 25.13 -69.61 23.00
CA SER A 14 25.16 -68.17 22.80
C SER A 14 25.11 -67.89 21.30
N LEU A 15 23.93 -67.62 20.78
CA LEU A 15 23.80 -66.88 19.54
C LEU A 15 24.46 -65.51 19.78
N THR A 16 25.76 -65.41 19.49
CA THR A 16 26.36 -64.12 19.22
C THR A 16 25.65 -63.63 17.98
N SER A 17 24.68 -62.72 18.15
CA SER A 17 24.29 -61.87 17.05
C SER A 17 25.58 -61.35 16.44
N ALA A 18 25.78 -61.56 15.16
CA ALA A 18 26.89 -60.91 14.47
C ALA A 18 26.75 -59.41 14.72
N GLN A 19 27.62 -58.93 15.60
CA GLN A 19 27.66 -57.51 15.97
C GLN A 19 28.07 -56.81 14.68
N ALA A 20 27.23 -55.89 14.20
CA ALA A 20 27.54 -55.15 13.01
C ALA A 20 28.82 -54.35 13.31
N SER A 21 29.89 -54.67 12.60
CA SER A 21 31.16 -53.93 12.73
C SER A 21 31.46 -53.18 11.40
N VAL A 22 32.01 -52.03 11.54
CA VAL A 22 32.40 -51.18 10.40
C VAL A 22 33.89 -51.28 10.20
N VAL A 23 34.31 -51.81 9.04
CA VAL A 23 35.74 -51.96 8.71
C VAL A 23 36.38 -50.59 8.48
N ILE A 24 37.48 -50.31 9.12
CA ILE A 24 38.25 -49.08 8.99
C ILE A 24 39.09 -49.18 7.71
N ASN A 25 38.56 -48.73 6.58
CA ASN A 25 39.25 -48.75 5.30
C ASN A 25 38.79 -47.57 4.40
N GLU A 26 39.40 -47.42 3.22
CA GLU A 26 39.08 -46.32 2.28
C GLU A 26 37.69 -46.41 1.66
N THR A 27 37.05 -47.55 1.70
CA THR A 27 35.66 -47.71 1.21
C THR A 27 34.64 -47.11 2.20
N ASN A 28 34.79 -47.39 3.49
CA ASN A 28 33.89 -46.92 4.53
C ASN A 28 34.27 -45.52 5.00
N PHE A 29 35.55 -45.23 5.11
CA PHE A 29 36.11 -43.93 5.49
C PHE A 29 37.12 -43.47 4.43
N PRO A 30 36.64 -42.89 3.31
CA PRO A 30 37.54 -42.48 2.21
C PRO A 30 38.49 -41.35 2.58
N ASP A 31 38.08 -40.49 3.53
CA ASP A 31 38.92 -39.43 4.08
C ASP A 31 39.97 -40.00 5.02
N GLU A 32 41.25 -39.69 4.79
CA GLU A 32 42.37 -40.22 5.55
C GLU A 32 42.35 -39.67 7.01
N ALA A 33 42.06 -38.40 7.16
CA ALA A 33 42.00 -37.77 8.51
C ALA A 33 40.85 -38.36 9.35
N LEU A 34 39.68 -38.56 8.73
CA LEU A 34 38.52 -39.19 9.37
C LEU A 34 38.82 -40.68 9.68
N ARG A 35 39.46 -41.37 8.76
CA ARG A 35 39.84 -42.76 8.96
C ARG A 35 40.84 -42.91 10.13
N ASN A 36 41.83 -42.03 10.18
CA ASN A 36 42.80 -41.98 11.30
C ASN A 36 42.12 -41.60 12.60
N TYR A 37 41.09 -40.72 12.55
CA TYR A 37 40.29 -40.40 13.73
C TYR A 37 39.51 -41.63 14.21
N ALA A 38 38.81 -42.31 13.32
CA ALA A 38 38.05 -43.53 13.59
C ALA A 38 38.97 -44.64 14.22
N SER A 39 40.21 -44.80 13.69
CA SER A 39 41.16 -45.78 14.20
C SER A 39 41.59 -45.59 15.66
N GLN A 40 41.39 -44.42 16.23
CA GLN A 40 41.67 -44.15 17.66
C GLN A 40 40.71 -44.85 18.60
N TYR A 41 39.52 -45.25 18.07
CA TYR A 41 38.47 -45.93 18.80
C TYR A 41 38.43 -47.43 18.58
N ASP A 42 39.33 -47.99 17.76
CA ASP A 42 39.55 -49.41 17.58
C ASP A 42 40.44 -49.91 18.78
N GLU A 43 39.80 -50.20 19.92
CA GLU A 43 40.45 -50.48 21.16
C GLU A 43 41.19 -51.84 21.16
N ASP A 44 40.68 -52.79 20.40
CA ASP A 44 41.26 -54.13 20.27
C ASP A 44 42.22 -54.29 19.10
N GLY A 45 42.33 -53.25 18.23
CA GLY A 45 43.28 -53.19 17.13
C GLY A 45 42.93 -54.16 15.99
N ASN A 46 41.67 -54.55 15.83
CA ASN A 46 41.28 -55.56 14.88
C ASN A 46 40.96 -54.96 13.46
N GLY A 47 41.04 -53.64 13.31
CA GLY A 47 40.77 -52.89 12.08
C GLY A 47 39.29 -52.69 11.80
N THR A 48 38.41 -52.92 12.77
CA THR A 48 36.98 -52.70 12.67
C THR A 48 36.44 -51.94 13.89
N LEU A 49 35.40 -51.13 13.71
CA LEU A 49 34.68 -50.58 14.85
C LEU A 49 33.45 -51.42 15.13
N SER A 50 33.40 -52.01 16.32
CA SER A 50 32.21 -52.71 16.84
C SER A 50 31.14 -51.71 17.27
N ASP A 51 29.89 -52.16 17.48
CA ASP A 51 28.82 -51.32 18.02
C ASP A 51 29.19 -50.71 19.39
N ALA A 52 30.00 -51.40 20.21
CA ALA A 52 30.46 -50.90 21.49
C ALA A 52 31.45 -49.74 21.30
N GLU A 53 32.41 -49.86 20.39
CA GLU A 53 33.38 -48.83 20.05
C GLU A 53 32.72 -47.64 19.36
N LEU A 54 31.82 -47.89 18.37
CA LEU A 54 31.02 -46.85 17.76
C LEU A 54 30.19 -46.05 18.80
N ALA A 55 29.69 -46.72 19.80
CA ALA A 55 28.91 -46.08 20.87
C ALA A 55 29.73 -45.10 21.74
N THR A 56 31.05 -45.24 21.77
CA THR A 56 31.95 -44.35 22.53
C THR A 56 32.31 -43.08 21.74
N ILE A 57 32.04 -43.04 20.44
CA ILE A 57 32.33 -41.88 19.59
C ILE A 57 31.22 -40.87 19.79
N THR A 58 31.39 -39.97 20.74
CA THR A 58 30.41 -38.89 21.06
C THR A 58 30.85 -37.52 20.53
N SER A 59 32.11 -37.37 20.14
CA SER A 59 32.62 -36.12 19.58
C SER A 59 33.58 -36.38 18.43
N ILE A 60 33.63 -35.48 17.45
CA ILE A 60 34.72 -35.33 16.51
C ILE A 60 35.35 -33.98 16.75
N ASN A 61 36.65 -33.98 16.99
CA ASN A 61 37.44 -32.78 17.17
C ASN A 61 38.69 -32.92 16.31
N ALA A 62 38.66 -32.51 15.09
CA ALA A 62 39.67 -32.81 14.08
C ALA A 62 39.84 -31.73 13.03
N SER A 63 41.05 -31.65 12.52
CA SER A 63 41.42 -30.79 11.39
C SER A 63 41.74 -31.62 10.15
N GLY A 64 41.63 -31.01 8.96
CA GLY A 64 42.02 -31.62 7.71
C GLY A 64 41.03 -32.69 7.17
N ILE A 65 39.86 -32.87 7.80
CA ILE A 65 38.80 -33.71 7.25
C ILE A 65 38.17 -32.96 6.06
N LEU A 66 38.20 -33.56 4.90
CA LEU A 66 37.61 -33.00 3.67
C LEU A 66 36.28 -33.66 3.30
N ASN A 67 35.98 -34.82 3.89
CA ASN A 67 34.80 -35.60 3.62
C ASN A 67 34.37 -36.39 4.85
N LEU A 68 33.12 -36.25 5.27
CA LEU A 68 32.55 -36.96 6.42
C LEU A 68 31.90 -38.30 6.06
N LYS A 69 32.07 -38.82 4.84
CA LYS A 69 31.56 -40.14 4.50
C LYS A 69 32.18 -41.20 5.43
N GLY A 70 31.33 -42.01 6.04
CA GLY A 70 31.70 -42.98 7.08
C GLY A 70 31.33 -42.48 8.50
N ALA A 71 31.31 -41.17 8.73
CA ALA A 71 30.89 -40.61 10.01
C ALA A 71 29.40 -40.89 10.33
N GLU A 72 28.57 -41.21 9.32
CA GLU A 72 27.17 -41.62 9.50
C GLU A 72 27.02 -42.86 10.41
N HIS A 73 28.09 -43.63 10.63
CA HIS A 73 28.10 -44.73 11.56
C HIS A 73 28.22 -44.25 13.06
N PHE A 74 28.61 -43.00 13.27
CA PHE A 74 28.76 -42.43 14.61
C PHE A 74 27.43 -41.90 15.15
N THR A 75 26.45 -42.78 15.31
CA THR A 75 25.07 -42.43 15.65
C THR A 75 24.92 -41.81 17.06
N ASN A 76 25.96 -41.88 17.87
CA ASN A 76 26.02 -41.26 19.19
C ASN A 76 26.76 -39.92 19.20
N LEU A 77 27.13 -39.41 18.02
CA LEU A 77 27.84 -38.14 17.92
C LEU A 77 26.99 -37.00 18.47
N GLU A 78 27.53 -36.32 19.46
CA GLU A 78 26.95 -35.22 20.21
C GLU A 78 27.61 -33.88 19.84
N GLU A 79 28.91 -33.90 19.58
CA GLU A 79 29.68 -32.72 19.23
C GLU A 79 30.51 -32.93 17.93
N LEU A 80 30.48 -31.96 17.03
CA LEU A 80 31.26 -31.98 15.80
C LEU A 80 32.03 -30.66 15.67
N HIS A 81 33.37 -30.73 15.85
CA HIS A 81 34.28 -29.61 15.71
C HIS A 81 35.26 -29.86 14.56
N LEU A 82 35.21 -29.02 13.53
CA LEU A 82 36.04 -29.16 12.34
C LEU A 82 36.82 -27.88 12.08
N TRP A 83 38.13 -28.05 11.74
CA TRP A 83 39.00 -26.95 11.32
C TRP A 83 39.51 -27.16 9.91
N GLY A 84 39.39 -26.12 9.06
CA GLY A 84 40.06 -26.04 7.79
C GLY A 84 41.44 -25.37 7.91
N TYR A 85 42.23 -25.43 6.85
CA TYR A 85 43.54 -24.72 6.77
C TYR A 85 43.56 -23.71 5.61
N SER A 86 42.78 -23.96 4.55
CA SER A 86 42.67 -23.12 3.37
C SER A 86 41.37 -23.45 2.60
N GLU A 87 41.07 -22.67 1.58
CA GLU A 87 39.89 -22.93 0.72
C GLU A 87 39.99 -24.30 0.01
N GLU A 88 41.17 -24.72 -0.35
CA GLU A 88 41.41 -26.00 -1.03
C GLU A 88 41.44 -27.18 -0.06
N GLN A 89 41.87 -26.94 1.20
CA GLN A 89 41.99 -27.93 2.28
C GLN A 89 40.92 -27.78 3.33
N SER A 90 39.69 -27.60 2.93
CA SER A 90 38.53 -27.54 3.81
C SER A 90 37.37 -28.38 3.28
N ILE A 91 36.58 -28.90 4.20
CA ILE A 91 35.37 -29.64 3.88
C ILE A 91 34.41 -28.76 3.05
N ARG A 92 33.70 -29.37 2.09
CA ARG A 92 32.78 -28.65 1.18
C ARG A 92 31.31 -28.94 1.43
N GLN A 93 30.99 -30.12 1.95
CA GLN A 93 29.63 -30.56 2.22
C GLN A 93 29.56 -31.24 3.58
N ILE A 94 28.58 -30.85 4.34
CA ILE A 94 28.27 -31.43 5.65
C ILE A 94 26.75 -31.69 5.65
N ASP A 95 26.36 -32.93 5.91
CA ASP A 95 24.96 -33.29 6.17
C ASP A 95 24.80 -33.57 7.68
N PRO A 96 24.38 -32.61 8.49
CA PRO A 96 24.23 -32.81 9.93
C PRO A 96 23.12 -33.81 10.28
N SER A 97 22.17 -34.05 9.36
CA SER A 97 21.00 -34.92 9.61
C SER A 97 21.36 -36.38 9.86
N VAL A 98 22.59 -36.80 9.50
CA VAL A 98 23.10 -38.14 9.79
C VAL A 98 23.51 -38.33 11.26
N PHE A 99 23.59 -37.26 12.04
CA PHE A 99 23.95 -37.26 13.46
C PHE A 99 22.75 -36.92 14.35
N PRO A 100 21.90 -37.88 14.70
CA PRO A 100 20.62 -37.60 15.37
C PRO A 100 20.77 -37.05 16.82
N LYS A 101 21.92 -37.22 17.46
CA LYS A 101 22.19 -36.72 18.79
C LYS A 101 23.03 -35.45 18.82
N LEU A 102 23.37 -34.90 17.67
CA LEU A 102 24.21 -33.70 17.57
C LEU A 102 23.53 -32.53 18.28
N TYR A 103 24.20 -32.00 19.33
CA TYR A 103 23.73 -30.81 20.03
C TYR A 103 24.68 -29.61 19.88
N ARG A 104 25.96 -29.83 19.53
CA ARG A 104 26.96 -28.77 19.33
C ARG A 104 27.71 -28.95 18.01
N PHE A 105 27.86 -27.86 17.30
CA PHE A 105 28.61 -27.82 16.05
C PHE A 105 29.53 -26.60 15.99
N THR A 106 30.81 -26.84 15.72
CA THR A 106 31.79 -25.78 15.49
C THR A 106 32.48 -26.00 14.13
N LEU A 107 32.52 -24.96 13.33
CA LEU A 107 33.20 -24.93 12.05
C LEU A 107 34.13 -23.72 12.01
N GLN A 108 35.44 -23.96 11.84
CA GLN A 108 36.45 -22.90 11.82
C GLN A 108 37.30 -22.96 10.55
N GLU A 109 37.46 -21.81 9.88
CA GLU A 109 38.29 -21.64 8.67
C GLU A 109 37.93 -22.60 7.53
N CYS A 110 36.70 -23.07 7.50
CA CYS A 110 36.18 -23.97 6.49
C CYS A 110 35.52 -23.19 5.34
N HIS A 111 36.34 -22.69 4.42
CA HIS A 111 35.88 -21.86 3.31
C HIS A 111 35.19 -22.64 2.18
N GLY A 112 35.18 -23.97 2.21
CA GLY A 112 34.50 -24.81 1.21
C GLY A 112 33.01 -24.95 1.40
N VAL A 113 32.49 -24.73 2.61
CA VAL A 113 31.06 -24.90 2.96
C VAL A 113 30.27 -23.68 2.54
N THR A 114 29.17 -23.89 1.80
CA THR A 114 28.28 -22.83 1.33
C THR A 114 26.90 -22.86 2.00
N ALA A 115 26.48 -24.01 2.52
CA ALA A 115 25.19 -24.16 3.20
C ALA A 115 25.26 -25.21 4.31
N LEU A 116 24.49 -24.97 5.37
CA LEU A 116 24.33 -25.88 6.51
C LEU A 116 22.83 -25.97 6.85
N ASP A 117 22.33 -27.22 6.98
CA ASP A 117 20.94 -27.47 7.33
C ASP A 117 20.82 -28.39 8.54
N PHE A 118 20.52 -27.81 9.70
CA PHE A 118 20.27 -28.50 10.97
C PHE A 118 18.79 -28.71 11.26
N SER A 119 17.89 -28.39 10.35
CA SER A 119 16.43 -28.40 10.59
C SER A 119 15.88 -29.72 11.09
N LYS A 120 16.58 -30.84 10.82
CA LYS A 120 16.23 -32.18 11.27
C LYS A 120 16.84 -32.60 12.60
N ASN A 121 17.79 -31.82 13.12
CA ASN A 121 18.53 -32.14 14.36
C ASN A 121 17.77 -31.59 15.57
N THR A 122 16.78 -32.32 16.06
CA THR A 122 15.85 -31.83 17.12
C THR A 122 16.50 -31.63 18.49
N MET A 123 17.71 -32.13 18.71
CA MET A 123 18.51 -31.96 19.92
C MET A 123 19.57 -30.87 19.82
N PHE A 124 19.67 -30.22 18.64
CA PHE A 124 20.72 -29.26 18.37
C PHE A 124 20.53 -27.95 19.14
N GLU A 125 21.58 -27.57 19.91
CA GLU A 125 21.50 -26.44 20.82
C GLU A 125 22.49 -25.31 20.51
N GLN A 126 23.67 -25.63 19.94
CA GLN A 126 24.73 -24.64 19.79
C GLN A 126 25.44 -24.75 18.45
N ILE A 127 25.60 -23.62 17.75
CA ILE A 127 26.40 -23.49 16.56
C ILE A 127 27.47 -22.41 16.74
N GLU A 128 28.66 -22.70 16.25
CA GLU A 128 29.74 -21.74 16.10
C GLU A 128 30.35 -21.84 14.69
N LEU A 129 30.29 -20.74 13.93
CA LEU A 129 30.94 -20.57 12.65
C LEU A 129 32.02 -19.49 12.79
N SER A 130 33.27 -19.85 12.58
CA SER A 130 34.39 -18.91 12.67
C SER A 130 35.18 -18.89 11.37
N ARG A 131 35.26 -17.72 10.73
CA ARG A 131 35.96 -17.49 9.45
C ARG A 131 35.53 -18.43 8.32
N CYS A 132 34.24 -18.74 8.29
CA CYS A 132 33.63 -19.57 7.24
C CYS A 132 33.06 -18.67 6.14
N SER A 133 33.93 -18.00 5.40
CA SER A 133 33.61 -16.86 4.52
C SER A 133 32.65 -17.16 3.35
N ASN A 134 32.44 -18.44 3.01
CA ASN A 134 31.59 -18.84 1.89
C ASN A 134 30.20 -19.35 2.30
N VAL A 135 29.90 -19.47 3.59
CA VAL A 135 28.58 -19.86 4.07
C VAL A 135 27.57 -18.79 3.68
N GLN A 136 26.51 -19.19 2.94
CA GLN A 136 25.45 -18.32 2.40
C GLN A 136 24.08 -18.68 2.99
N ALA A 137 23.89 -19.93 3.42
CA ALA A 137 22.62 -20.41 3.94
C ALA A 137 22.82 -21.22 5.24
N LEU A 138 21.99 -20.96 6.23
CA LEU A 138 21.98 -21.62 7.51
C LEU A 138 20.51 -21.85 7.93
N SER A 139 20.14 -23.13 8.06
CA SER A 139 18.83 -23.54 8.58
C SER A 139 19.00 -24.18 9.96
N LEU A 140 18.27 -23.71 10.94
CA LEU A 140 18.38 -24.11 12.35
C LEU A 140 17.04 -24.66 12.86
N PRO A 141 17.05 -25.65 13.78
CA PRO A 141 15.85 -26.14 14.45
C PRO A 141 15.44 -25.21 15.60
N THR A 142 14.21 -25.35 16.06
CA THR A 142 13.67 -24.57 17.18
C THR A 142 14.37 -24.85 18.52
N SER A 143 15.15 -25.94 18.63
CA SER A 143 15.89 -26.34 19.84
C SER A 143 17.17 -25.52 20.09
N VAL A 144 17.64 -24.76 19.06
CA VAL A 144 18.89 -23.99 19.21
C VAL A 144 18.77 -22.94 20.30
N LYS A 145 19.84 -22.85 21.12
CA LYS A 145 19.95 -21.92 22.24
C LYS A 145 21.02 -20.84 22.01
N GLU A 146 22.10 -21.20 21.36
CA GLU A 146 23.22 -20.27 21.15
C GLU A 146 23.71 -20.29 19.69
N ILE A 147 23.92 -19.11 19.15
CA ILE A 147 24.41 -18.89 17.78
C ILE A 147 25.62 -17.97 17.84
N HIS A 148 26.77 -18.47 17.38
CA HIS A 148 28.03 -17.73 17.27
C HIS A 148 28.47 -17.67 15.80
N LEU A 149 28.49 -16.49 15.20
CA LEU A 149 28.81 -16.25 13.81
C LEU A 149 29.96 -15.24 13.71
N TYR A 150 31.13 -15.71 13.40
CA TYR A 150 32.35 -14.89 13.28
C TYR A 150 32.96 -15.03 11.87
N GLY A 151 33.01 -13.96 11.11
CA GLY A 151 33.61 -13.99 9.77
C GLY A 151 32.82 -14.80 8.75
N THR A 152 31.53 -14.55 8.65
CA THR A 152 30.60 -15.17 7.68
C THR A 152 29.95 -14.10 6.76
N PRO A 153 30.74 -13.36 5.96
CA PRO A 153 30.26 -12.17 5.24
C PRO A 153 29.28 -12.47 4.11
N LYS A 154 29.14 -13.72 3.67
CA LYS A 154 28.17 -14.13 2.66
C LYS A 154 26.85 -14.63 3.22
N LEU A 155 26.76 -14.85 4.54
CA LEU A 155 25.51 -15.15 5.22
C LEU A 155 24.77 -13.84 5.44
N THR A 156 23.78 -13.57 4.58
CA THR A 156 23.08 -12.27 4.53
C THR A 156 21.73 -12.26 5.22
N ALA A 157 21.24 -13.40 5.68
CA ALA A 157 19.96 -13.51 6.38
C ALA A 157 20.03 -14.59 7.46
N LEU A 158 19.37 -14.34 8.59
CA LEU A 158 19.12 -15.29 9.68
C LEU A 158 17.70 -15.07 10.19
N ASP A 159 16.83 -16.04 9.98
CA ASP A 159 15.46 -15.98 10.52
C ASP A 159 15.45 -16.49 11.96
N VAL A 160 15.35 -15.59 12.91
CA VAL A 160 15.29 -15.90 14.35
C VAL A 160 13.86 -16.11 14.86
N SER A 161 12.84 -15.82 14.05
CA SER A 161 11.43 -15.81 14.49
C SER A 161 10.91 -17.19 14.93
N GLN A 162 11.48 -18.25 14.41
CA GLN A 162 11.12 -19.63 14.74
C GLN A 162 12.03 -20.24 15.83
N LEU A 163 13.11 -19.57 16.21
CA LEU A 163 14.11 -20.10 17.14
C LEU A 163 13.71 -19.83 18.60
N THR A 164 12.53 -20.27 19.00
CA THR A 164 11.88 -19.92 20.28
C THR A 164 12.66 -20.26 21.56
N ASN A 165 13.70 -21.09 21.47
CA ASN A 165 14.60 -21.44 22.58
C ASN A 165 15.92 -20.67 22.53
N LEU A 166 16.14 -19.79 21.54
CA LEU A 166 17.38 -19.04 21.40
C LEU A 166 17.56 -18.07 22.58
N THR A 167 18.64 -18.25 23.34
CA THR A 167 18.99 -17.42 24.49
C THR A 167 20.11 -16.43 24.20
N GLY A 168 21.00 -16.75 23.25
CA GLY A 168 22.14 -15.90 22.92
C GLY A 168 22.49 -15.88 21.46
N LEU A 169 22.76 -14.65 20.94
CA LEU A 169 23.31 -14.43 19.60
C LEU A 169 24.59 -13.61 19.70
N TRP A 170 25.68 -14.13 19.12
CA TRP A 170 26.94 -13.42 18.94
C TRP A 170 27.29 -13.35 17.47
N MET A 171 27.53 -12.15 16.98
CA MET A 171 27.87 -11.89 15.58
C MET A 171 29.05 -10.95 15.45
N GLN A 172 29.94 -11.26 14.50
CA GLN A 172 31.04 -10.39 14.10
C GLN A 172 31.38 -10.65 12.63
N HIS A 173 31.52 -9.60 11.82
CA HIS A 173 31.85 -9.67 10.39
C HIS A 173 30.94 -10.63 9.62
N THR A 174 29.64 -10.45 9.77
CA THR A 174 28.63 -11.21 9.04
C THR A 174 28.09 -10.37 7.85
N GLY A 175 27.35 -11.02 6.96
CA GLY A 175 26.58 -10.33 5.92
C GLY A 175 25.14 -9.98 6.34
N ILE A 176 24.74 -10.33 7.56
CA ILE A 176 23.38 -10.12 8.07
C ILE A 176 23.20 -8.64 8.39
N THR A 177 22.20 -8.03 7.78
CA THR A 177 21.93 -6.59 7.92
C THR A 177 20.66 -6.27 8.72
N ASP A 178 19.79 -7.24 8.90
CA ASP A 178 18.48 -7.04 9.53
C ASP A 178 18.14 -8.21 10.45
N LEU A 179 17.71 -7.91 11.69
CA LEU A 179 17.29 -8.89 12.69
C LEU A 179 16.02 -8.40 13.39
N ASP A 180 15.05 -9.30 13.54
CA ASP A 180 13.83 -9.03 14.29
C ASP A 180 13.61 -10.07 15.38
N PHE A 181 13.82 -9.65 16.63
CA PHE A 181 13.53 -10.41 17.85
C PHE A 181 12.22 -9.99 18.52
N SER A 182 11.37 -9.18 17.87
CA SER A 182 10.14 -8.70 18.50
C SER A 182 9.30 -9.85 19.06
N ASN A 183 8.96 -9.74 20.34
CA ASN A 183 8.23 -10.76 21.11
C ASN A 183 8.96 -12.12 21.25
N HIS A 184 10.29 -12.13 21.15
CA HIS A 184 11.05 -13.37 21.28
C HIS A 184 11.01 -13.88 22.73
N PRO A 185 10.63 -15.16 22.96
CA PRO A 185 10.29 -15.64 24.30
C PRO A 185 11.49 -15.94 25.20
N ALA A 186 12.67 -16.20 24.64
CA ALA A 186 13.79 -16.74 25.37
C ALA A 186 15.10 -15.94 25.26
N ILE A 187 15.22 -15.00 24.33
CA ILE A 187 16.47 -14.27 24.10
C ILE A 187 16.91 -13.50 25.35
N GLN A 188 18.17 -13.69 25.79
CA GLN A 188 18.77 -13.05 26.95
C GLN A 188 19.91 -12.11 26.57
N LEU A 189 20.63 -12.42 25.50
CA LEU A 189 21.78 -11.65 25.07
C LEU A 189 21.81 -11.51 23.54
N VAL A 190 22.03 -10.29 23.08
CA VAL A 190 22.34 -9.97 21.68
C VAL A 190 23.66 -9.21 21.63
N SER A 191 24.66 -9.77 20.97
CA SER A 191 25.99 -9.19 20.80
C SER A 191 26.36 -9.12 19.31
N ILE A 192 26.55 -7.91 18.79
CA ILE A 192 26.88 -7.62 17.38
C ILE A 192 28.11 -6.72 17.38
N LEU A 193 29.25 -7.28 17.02
CA LEU A 193 30.54 -6.63 17.17
C LEU A 193 31.24 -6.48 15.80
N GLY A 194 31.36 -5.25 15.31
CA GLY A 194 32.32 -4.92 14.27
C GLY A 194 33.70 -4.58 14.85
N GLU A 195 34.59 -4.12 14.04
CA GLU A 195 35.90 -3.55 14.40
C GLU A 195 36.09 -2.19 13.74
N GLU A 196 37.00 -1.39 14.25
CA GLU A 196 37.27 -0.06 13.70
C GLU A 196 37.61 -0.09 12.23
N ASP A 197 38.39 -1.08 11.80
CA ASP A 197 38.81 -1.28 10.41
C ASP A 197 37.78 -2.07 9.56
N ALA A 198 36.77 -2.69 10.20
CA ALA A 198 35.82 -3.59 9.54
C ALA A 198 34.44 -3.49 10.23
N VAL A 199 33.77 -2.37 9.97
CA VAL A 199 32.45 -2.05 10.51
C VAL A 199 31.39 -2.99 9.95
N ASP A 200 30.61 -3.65 10.82
CA ASP A 200 29.51 -4.50 10.40
C ASP A 200 28.30 -3.68 9.90
N LYS A 201 27.74 -4.13 8.79
CA LYS A 201 26.57 -3.48 8.20
C LYS A 201 25.29 -3.99 8.85
N MET A 202 24.72 -3.19 9.75
CA MET A 202 23.42 -3.45 10.37
C MET A 202 22.46 -2.33 9.99
N ASN A 203 21.35 -2.66 9.31
CA ASN A 203 20.32 -1.68 8.94
C ASN A 203 19.24 -1.59 10.01
N SER A 204 18.78 -2.73 10.53
CA SER A 204 17.72 -2.78 11.52
C SER A 204 17.91 -3.90 12.55
N LEU A 205 17.59 -3.58 13.80
CA LEU A 205 17.48 -4.52 14.91
C LEU A 205 16.22 -4.18 15.71
N SER A 206 15.31 -5.13 15.85
CA SER A 206 14.10 -5.01 16.65
C SER A 206 14.19 -5.91 17.87
N LEU A 207 13.97 -5.34 19.07
CA LEU A 207 14.09 -6.02 20.37
C LEU A 207 12.83 -5.86 21.25
N GLN A 208 11.72 -5.39 20.68
CA GLN A 208 10.52 -5.04 21.45
C GLN A 208 9.88 -6.28 22.11
N ASN A 209 9.42 -6.11 23.35
CA ASN A 209 8.70 -7.16 24.10
C ASN A 209 9.50 -8.45 24.35
N CYS A 210 10.84 -8.39 24.37
CA CYS A 210 11.68 -9.53 24.74
C CYS A 210 11.79 -9.60 26.26
N ALA A 211 10.88 -10.31 26.91
CA ALA A 211 10.74 -10.31 28.37
C ALA A 211 11.96 -10.91 29.16
N THR A 212 12.79 -11.66 28.46
CA THR A 212 13.98 -12.33 29.01
C THR A 212 15.30 -11.67 28.68
N LEU A 213 15.27 -10.60 27.86
CA LEU A 213 16.48 -9.92 27.40
C LEU A 213 17.14 -9.16 28.55
N GLU A 214 18.43 -9.50 28.85
CA GLU A 214 19.21 -8.89 29.91
C GLU A 214 20.26 -7.91 29.39
N ASN A 215 20.93 -8.25 28.29
CA ASN A 215 22.08 -7.51 27.80
C ASN A 215 22.03 -7.30 26.27
N VAL A 216 22.39 -6.09 25.84
CA VAL A 216 22.53 -5.70 24.43
C VAL A 216 23.91 -5.06 24.24
N ASP A 217 24.72 -5.62 23.35
CA ASP A 217 26.06 -5.11 23.04
C ASP A 217 26.23 -4.99 21.52
N ILE A 218 26.28 -3.75 21.02
CA ILE A 218 26.35 -3.44 19.59
C ILE A 218 27.46 -2.41 19.36
N ARG A 219 28.55 -2.82 18.74
CA ARG A 219 29.72 -1.95 18.57
C ARG A 219 30.21 -1.98 17.11
N TYR A 220 30.71 -0.85 16.62
CA TYR A 220 31.28 -0.72 15.28
C TYR A 220 30.33 -1.25 14.20
N THR A 221 29.07 -0.79 14.22
CA THR A 221 28.06 -1.13 13.22
C THR A 221 27.50 0.13 12.52
N THR A 222 26.79 -0.07 11.43
CA THR A 222 26.15 1.04 10.69
C THR A 222 24.73 1.34 11.17
N ILE A 223 24.27 0.75 12.27
CA ILE A 223 22.91 0.95 12.80
C ILE A 223 22.64 2.43 13.08
N LYS A 224 21.46 2.91 12.67
CA LYS A 224 21.07 4.31 12.81
C LYS A 224 20.12 4.56 13.98
N SER A 225 19.40 3.55 14.42
CA SER A 225 18.44 3.68 15.51
C SER A 225 18.23 2.36 16.24
N LEU A 226 17.94 2.44 17.53
CA LEU A 226 17.52 1.31 18.35
C LEU A 226 16.30 1.72 19.18
N SER A 227 15.31 0.84 19.23
CA SER A 227 14.15 0.96 20.10
C SER A 227 14.09 -0.22 21.08
N MET A 228 14.17 0.10 22.39
CA MET A 228 14.03 -0.83 23.50
C MET A 228 12.73 -0.50 24.23
N LYS A 229 11.72 -1.36 24.09
CA LYS A 229 10.41 -1.16 24.72
C LYS A 229 9.91 -2.45 25.35
N HIS A 230 9.34 -2.31 26.55
CA HIS A 230 8.79 -3.44 27.30
C HIS A 230 9.81 -4.56 27.52
N LEU A 231 10.99 -4.18 28.04
CA LEU A 231 12.11 -5.07 28.38
C LEU A 231 12.33 -5.05 29.89
N PRO A 232 11.55 -5.79 30.67
CA PRO A 232 11.46 -5.60 32.13
C PRO A 232 12.75 -5.93 32.90
N ILE A 233 13.59 -6.84 32.36
CA ILE A 233 14.83 -7.26 33.05
C ILE A 233 16.11 -6.86 32.31
N VAL A 234 16.00 -6.07 31.25
CA VAL A 234 17.19 -5.57 30.57
C VAL A 234 17.98 -4.65 31.49
N ARG A 235 19.29 -4.90 31.59
CA ARG A 235 20.21 -4.19 32.52
C ARG A 235 21.19 -3.31 31.80
N THR A 236 21.79 -3.79 30.74
CA THR A 236 22.86 -3.07 30.06
C THR A 236 22.62 -2.87 28.58
N LEU A 237 22.96 -1.70 28.11
CA LEU A 237 23.03 -1.35 26.70
C LEU A 237 24.41 -0.76 26.40
N MET A 238 25.18 -1.48 25.58
CA MET A 238 26.46 -1.02 25.05
C MET A 238 26.34 -0.78 23.55
N MET A 239 26.57 0.47 23.10
CA MET A 239 26.42 0.88 21.71
C MET A 239 27.54 1.83 21.31
N LEU A 240 28.79 1.38 21.43
CA LEU A 240 29.96 2.21 21.17
C LEU A 240 30.31 2.22 19.69
N ASN A 241 30.78 3.38 19.20
CA ASN A 241 31.34 3.51 17.85
C ASN A 241 30.38 3.03 16.75
N ASN A 242 29.14 3.53 16.79
CA ASN A 242 28.15 3.31 15.74
C ASN A 242 27.77 4.64 15.07
N ASP A 243 26.84 4.61 14.16
CA ASP A 243 26.28 5.80 13.53
C ASP A 243 24.88 6.17 14.08
N ILE A 244 24.62 5.86 15.35
CA ILE A 244 23.30 6.01 15.96
C ILE A 244 22.89 7.47 16.04
N THR A 245 21.70 7.75 15.51
CA THR A 245 21.04 9.04 15.61
C THR A 245 19.93 9.10 16.64
N THR A 246 19.36 7.92 16.99
CA THR A 246 18.20 7.82 17.89
C THR A 246 18.24 6.53 18.70
N ILE A 247 18.11 6.65 20.03
CA ILE A 247 17.86 5.57 20.97
C ILE A 247 16.54 5.88 21.68
N THR A 248 15.62 4.92 21.70
CA THR A 248 14.40 4.99 22.50
C THR A 248 14.43 3.90 23.57
N ILE A 249 14.27 4.28 24.84
CA ILE A 249 14.18 3.37 25.99
C ILE A 249 12.87 3.69 26.71
N ASP A 250 11.99 2.71 26.82
CA ASP A 250 10.67 2.91 27.38
C ASP A 250 10.20 1.62 28.09
N ASP A 251 9.76 1.76 29.34
CA ASP A 251 9.27 0.65 30.16
C ASP A 251 10.32 -0.48 30.35
N CYS A 252 11.53 -0.08 30.84
CA CYS A 252 12.66 -0.96 31.13
C CYS A 252 13.03 -0.84 32.64
N GLU A 253 12.33 -1.57 33.51
CA GLU A 253 12.37 -1.35 34.99
C GLU A 253 13.73 -1.61 35.62
N GLU A 254 14.49 -2.63 35.16
CA GLU A 254 15.81 -2.99 35.69
C GLU A 254 16.97 -2.31 34.92
N PHE A 255 16.69 -1.43 33.97
CA PHE A 255 17.72 -0.78 33.13
C PHE A 255 18.64 0.09 33.98
N ASN A 256 19.94 -0.30 34.10
CA ASN A 256 20.87 0.35 34.99
C ASN A 256 22.10 0.99 34.33
N ASP A 257 22.55 0.51 33.18
CA ASP A 257 23.74 1.01 32.50
C ASP A 257 23.51 1.26 31.02
N ILE A 258 23.82 2.47 30.55
CA ILE A 258 23.93 2.80 29.12
C ILE A 258 25.33 3.34 28.83
N THR A 259 25.97 2.75 27.82
CA THR A 259 27.20 3.25 27.21
C THR A 259 26.96 3.41 25.72
N CYS A 260 26.88 4.62 25.23
CA CYS A 260 26.56 4.96 23.82
C CYS A 260 27.48 6.07 23.30
N ASP A 261 28.71 6.10 23.76
CA ASP A 261 29.73 7.05 23.32
C ASP A 261 30.17 6.81 21.86
N HIS A 262 30.81 7.82 21.26
CA HIS A 262 31.27 7.80 19.88
C HIS A 262 30.13 7.45 18.89
N ASN A 263 29.03 8.20 18.98
CA ASN A 263 27.87 8.11 18.08
C ASN A 263 27.50 9.49 17.52
N VAL A 264 26.36 9.62 16.89
CA VAL A 264 25.87 10.88 16.32
C VAL A 264 24.53 11.29 16.91
N LEU A 265 24.27 10.89 18.16
CA LEU A 265 23.03 11.21 18.88
C LEU A 265 22.84 12.72 19.02
N GLY A 266 21.67 13.21 18.61
CA GLY A 266 21.26 14.61 18.83
C GLY A 266 20.47 14.80 20.12
N THR A 267 19.74 13.77 20.53
CA THR A 267 18.93 13.73 21.76
C THR A 267 19.03 12.36 22.42
N LEU A 268 19.00 12.33 23.74
CA LEU A 268 18.91 11.11 24.53
C LEU A 268 17.93 11.34 25.69
N SER A 269 16.86 10.55 25.73
CA SER A 269 15.88 10.58 26.82
C SER A 269 15.90 9.25 27.55
N LEU A 270 16.17 9.31 28.86
CA LEU A 270 16.28 8.19 29.78
C LEU A 270 15.28 8.29 30.94
N THR A 271 14.17 8.94 30.69
CA THR A 271 13.13 9.23 31.68
C THR A 271 12.50 7.93 32.22
N ASN A 272 12.19 7.92 33.52
CA ASN A 272 11.51 6.80 34.21
C ASN A 272 12.30 5.47 34.22
N ASN A 273 13.62 5.57 34.37
CA ASN A 273 14.46 4.40 34.57
C ASN A 273 14.96 4.39 36.05
N PRO A 274 14.19 3.83 37.00
CA PRO A 274 14.47 3.96 38.44
C PRO A 274 15.74 3.21 38.90
N ALA A 275 16.19 2.24 38.12
CA ALA A 275 17.40 1.50 38.38
C ALA A 275 18.64 2.09 37.67
N LEU A 276 18.52 3.13 36.88
CA LEU A 276 19.60 3.70 36.05
C LEU A 276 20.70 4.29 36.96
N ARG A 277 21.92 3.78 36.80
CA ARG A 277 23.11 4.16 37.56
C ARG A 277 24.17 4.85 36.73
N VAL A 278 24.37 4.43 35.51
CA VAL A 278 25.46 4.85 34.65
C VAL A 278 24.95 5.34 33.29
N VAL A 279 25.39 6.53 32.90
CA VAL A 279 25.16 7.11 31.56
C VAL A 279 26.51 7.56 31.02
N ASN A 280 27.05 6.83 30.05
CA ASN A 280 28.22 7.21 29.27
C ASN A 280 27.73 7.54 27.85
N CYS A 281 27.77 8.80 27.47
CA CYS A 281 27.32 9.29 26.18
C CYS A 281 28.22 10.39 25.61
N GLU A 282 29.51 10.33 25.98
CA GLU A 282 30.53 11.25 25.47
C GLU A 282 30.72 11.10 23.96
N ASP A 283 31.39 12.07 23.35
CA ASP A 283 31.70 12.08 21.92
C ASP A 283 30.49 11.85 21.02
N ASN A 284 29.42 12.62 21.30
CA ASN A 284 28.19 12.65 20.53
C ASN A 284 27.87 14.08 20.03
N ARG A 285 26.65 14.30 19.57
CA ARG A 285 26.13 15.60 19.15
C ARG A 285 24.93 16.02 20.00
N LEU A 286 24.84 15.55 21.23
CA LEU A 286 23.68 15.74 22.10
C LEU A 286 23.43 17.22 22.36
N GLN A 287 22.29 17.70 21.94
CA GLN A 287 21.71 18.99 22.31
C GLN A 287 20.78 18.85 23.52
N VAL A 288 20.21 17.67 23.73
CA VAL A 288 19.26 17.37 24.78
C VAL A 288 19.61 16.01 25.42
N LEU A 289 19.83 16.02 26.72
CA LEU A 289 19.94 14.85 27.59
C LEU A 289 18.89 14.99 28.69
N ILE A 290 17.98 14.04 28.82
CA ILE A 290 16.92 14.02 29.83
C ILE A 290 17.07 12.74 30.66
N ALA A 291 17.16 12.88 31.97
CA ALA A 291 17.23 11.78 32.94
C ALA A 291 16.27 12.04 34.14
N ASP A 292 15.01 12.35 33.81
CA ASP A 292 13.98 12.57 34.84
C ASP A 292 13.61 11.24 35.52
N ASN A 293 13.30 11.29 36.81
CA ASN A 293 12.92 10.11 37.60
C ASN A 293 13.98 8.97 37.57
N CYS A 294 15.28 9.34 37.59
CA CYS A 294 16.39 8.41 37.70
C CYS A 294 17.08 8.59 39.07
N PRO A 295 16.47 8.18 40.20
CA PRO A 295 16.90 8.57 41.56
C PRO A 295 18.24 7.97 42.01
N VAL A 296 18.69 6.89 41.37
CA VAL A 296 19.94 6.19 41.74
C VAL A 296 21.09 6.49 40.76
N LEU A 297 20.91 7.46 39.88
CA LEU A 297 21.93 7.86 38.89
C LEU A 297 23.19 8.35 39.61
N GLY A 298 24.32 7.68 39.38
CA GLY A 298 25.60 7.93 40.06
C GLY A 298 26.71 8.38 39.12
N ARG A 299 26.64 8.00 37.84
CA ARG A 299 27.64 8.38 36.86
C ARG A 299 26.98 8.98 35.61
N VAL A 300 27.44 10.18 35.22
CA VAL A 300 27.10 10.80 33.95
C VAL A 300 28.37 11.29 33.27
N GLN A 301 28.74 10.71 32.16
CA GLN A 301 29.81 11.15 31.28
C GLN A 301 29.19 11.60 29.96
N ALA A 302 29.12 12.91 29.76
CA ALA A 302 28.52 13.54 28.59
C ALA A 302 29.40 14.66 28.02
N PHE A 303 30.71 14.57 28.25
CA PHE A 303 31.67 15.52 27.67
C PHE A 303 31.76 15.39 26.14
N ASN A 304 32.35 16.37 25.48
CA ASN A 304 32.43 16.41 24.00
C ASN A 304 31.05 16.33 23.33
N ASN A 305 30.08 17.08 23.82
CA ASN A 305 28.73 17.16 23.26
C ASN A 305 28.33 18.60 22.90
N ARG A 306 27.04 18.82 22.74
CA ARG A 306 26.46 20.13 22.36
C ARG A 306 25.33 20.54 23.31
N LEU A 307 25.36 20.10 24.54
CA LEU A 307 24.32 20.39 25.53
C LEU A 307 24.29 21.88 25.83
N MET A 308 23.11 22.46 25.84
CA MET A 308 22.85 23.82 26.29
C MET A 308 22.29 23.86 27.73
N TRP A 309 21.75 22.77 28.21
CA TRP A 309 21.17 22.60 29.54
C TRP A 309 21.18 21.12 29.95
N LEU A 310 21.11 20.91 31.27
CA LEU A 310 20.93 19.56 31.85
C LEU A 310 20.24 19.72 33.19
N ASP A 311 19.24 18.90 33.48
CA ASP A 311 18.53 18.91 34.76
C ASP A 311 18.63 17.53 35.43
N LEU A 312 19.31 17.51 36.57
CA LEU A 312 19.56 16.29 37.36
C LEU A 312 18.94 16.38 38.75
N LYS A 313 17.90 17.20 38.90
CA LYS A 313 17.22 17.47 40.19
C LYS A 313 16.57 16.22 40.82
N ASP A 314 16.22 15.23 40.01
CA ASP A 314 15.53 14.01 40.48
C ASP A 314 16.51 12.96 41.02
N VAL A 315 17.82 13.19 40.91
CA VAL A 315 18.86 12.33 41.51
C VAL A 315 18.87 12.50 43.02
N VAL A 316 18.74 11.39 43.75
CA VAL A 316 18.67 11.42 45.23
C VAL A 316 20.01 11.16 45.86
N LYS A 317 20.51 12.11 46.66
CA LYS A 317 21.77 11.96 47.39
C LYS A 317 21.72 10.79 48.36
N GLY A 318 22.75 9.94 48.34
CA GLY A 318 22.89 8.79 49.24
C GLY A 318 22.49 7.44 48.61
N ASN A 319 21.93 7.46 47.39
CA ASN A 319 21.54 6.22 46.70
C ASN A 319 22.72 5.55 45.96
N VAL A 320 23.89 6.21 45.89
CA VAL A 320 25.07 5.67 45.21
C VAL A 320 26.32 5.92 46.08
N ASP A 321 27.24 5.00 46.09
CA ASP A 321 28.49 5.09 46.88
C ASP A 321 29.55 5.96 46.20
N GLU A 322 29.61 5.89 44.87
CA GLU A 322 30.51 6.71 44.04
C GLU A 322 29.73 7.50 43.00
N SER A 323 30.06 8.78 42.89
CA SER A 323 29.42 9.67 41.86
C SER A 323 30.45 10.28 40.94
N THR A 324 30.13 10.35 39.68
CA THR A 324 30.96 10.97 38.65
C THR A 324 30.11 11.80 37.73
N LEU A 325 30.43 13.09 37.59
CA LEU A 325 29.82 13.98 36.64
C LEU A 325 30.89 14.58 35.75
N LYS A 326 30.91 14.25 34.45
CA LYS A 326 31.84 14.82 33.43
C LYS A 326 31.08 15.45 32.32
N LEU A 327 31.07 16.77 32.25
CA LEU A 327 30.28 17.58 31.32
C LEU A 327 31.11 18.53 30.48
N ASP A 328 32.42 18.37 30.50
CA ASP A 328 33.35 19.30 29.85
C ASP A 328 33.15 19.36 28.33
N ASN A 329 33.69 20.42 27.70
CA ASN A 329 33.71 20.58 26.26
C ASN A 329 32.33 20.52 25.57
N GLN A 330 31.36 21.26 26.13
CA GLN A 330 30.07 21.48 25.45
C GLN A 330 30.19 22.61 24.44
N GLN A 331 30.09 22.26 23.16
CA GLN A 331 30.23 23.22 22.06
C GLN A 331 29.01 23.16 21.13
N PRO A 332 27.82 23.56 21.60
CA PRO A 332 26.67 23.63 20.74
C PRO A 332 26.90 24.64 19.60
N THR A 333 26.76 24.12 18.36
CA THR A 333 26.69 25.02 17.20
C THR A 333 25.27 25.52 17.10
N VAL A 334 25.11 26.81 17.18
CA VAL A 334 23.81 27.48 17.22
C VAL A 334 23.71 28.53 16.15
N GLN A 335 22.50 28.77 15.70
CA GLN A 335 22.15 29.86 14.82
C GLN A 335 21.51 30.97 15.65
N ALA A 336 22.04 32.17 15.55
CA ALA A 336 21.43 33.33 16.15
C ALA A 336 20.18 33.77 15.38
N VAL A 337 19.16 34.21 16.07
CA VAL A 337 17.92 34.73 15.48
C VAL A 337 17.77 36.19 15.77
N LYS A 338 17.75 37.03 14.76
CA LYS A 338 17.50 38.47 14.91
C LYS A 338 16.03 38.67 15.28
N LEU A 339 15.78 39.16 16.46
CA LEU A 339 14.42 39.37 17.00
C LEU A 339 13.96 40.82 16.80
N SER A 340 14.89 41.78 16.95
CA SER A 340 14.68 43.21 16.77
C SER A 340 15.99 43.88 16.35
N PRO A 341 16.02 45.18 16.05
CA PRO A 341 17.26 45.90 15.76
C PRO A 341 18.36 45.77 16.83
N THR A 342 17.98 45.56 18.09
CA THR A 342 18.91 45.54 19.24
C THR A 342 18.96 44.21 19.97
N GLU A 343 18.18 43.19 19.52
CA GLU A 343 18.09 41.92 20.22
C GLU A 343 18.31 40.74 19.28
N THR A 344 19.14 39.85 19.71
CA THR A 344 19.39 38.57 19.09
C THR A 344 19.08 37.49 20.09
N GLY A 345 18.34 36.45 19.68
CA GLY A 345 17.97 35.31 20.50
C GLY A 345 18.57 34.02 19.98
N LEU A 346 18.74 33.07 20.88
CA LEU A 346 18.98 31.68 20.56
C LEU A 346 17.73 30.88 20.87
N LEU A 347 17.34 29.99 19.96
CA LEU A 347 16.25 29.07 20.23
C LEU A 347 16.65 28.16 21.39
N VAL A 348 15.78 28.00 22.37
CA VAL A 348 16.03 27.12 23.52
C VAL A 348 14.94 26.09 23.67
N HIS A 349 15.35 24.96 24.21
CA HIS A 349 14.42 23.87 24.53
C HIS A 349 13.39 24.36 25.58
N SER A 350 12.17 23.78 25.54
CA SER A 350 11.09 24.15 26.48
C SER A 350 11.45 24.00 27.96
N ARG A 351 12.39 23.12 28.28
CA ARG A 351 12.89 22.89 29.64
C ARG A 351 14.09 23.76 30.02
N PHE A 352 14.65 24.52 29.10
CA PHE A 352 15.72 25.47 29.44
C PHE A 352 15.21 26.53 30.42
N ASP A 353 15.83 26.61 31.57
CA ASP A 353 15.47 27.58 32.62
C ASP A 353 16.54 28.68 32.70
N VAL A 354 16.20 29.86 32.22
CA VAL A 354 17.11 30.98 32.18
C VAL A 354 17.61 31.42 33.58
N SER A 355 16.83 31.16 34.64
CA SER A 355 17.22 31.46 36.02
C SER A 355 18.39 30.63 36.53
N ARG A 356 18.69 29.52 35.85
CA ARG A 356 19.81 28.61 36.14
C ARG A 356 21.08 28.93 35.34
N VAL A 357 21.02 29.95 34.51
CA VAL A 357 22.18 30.43 33.73
C VAL A 357 23.06 31.31 34.60
N LEU A 358 24.30 30.91 34.77
CA LEU A 358 25.33 31.61 35.54
C LEU A 358 26.42 32.13 34.60
N ASN A 359 27.08 33.21 34.98
CA ASN A 359 28.26 33.72 34.29
C ASN A 359 28.09 33.92 32.77
N LEU A 360 26.90 34.39 32.33
CA LEU A 360 26.65 34.66 30.93
C LEU A 360 27.60 35.69 30.37
N ARG A 361 28.30 35.35 29.29
CA ARG A 361 29.24 36.24 28.60
C ARG A 361 28.97 36.23 27.10
N ALA A 362 29.10 37.39 26.49
CA ALA A 362 29.17 37.58 25.07
C ALA A 362 30.17 38.64 24.71
N LYS A 363 31.07 38.38 23.76
CA LYS A 363 32.18 39.30 23.41
C LYS A 363 33.06 39.68 24.61
N GLY A 364 33.28 38.77 25.54
CA GLY A 364 34.03 39.03 26.77
C GLY A 364 33.31 39.91 27.81
N LEU A 365 32.09 40.36 27.56
CA LEU A 365 31.30 41.17 28.48
C LEU A 365 30.26 40.31 29.20
N SER A 366 30.11 40.55 30.52
CA SER A 366 29.05 39.96 31.33
C SER A 366 27.68 40.46 30.89
N GLN A 367 26.71 39.58 30.77
CA GLN A 367 25.32 39.89 30.46
C GLN A 367 24.37 39.36 31.51
N THR A 368 23.20 39.98 31.65
CA THR A 368 22.12 39.42 32.49
C THR A 368 21.30 38.41 31.71
N PRO A 369 21.19 37.17 32.16
CA PRO A 369 20.36 36.16 31.51
C PRO A 369 18.90 36.63 31.38
N ARG A 370 18.35 36.56 30.17
CA ARG A 370 16.98 36.96 29.88
C ARG A 370 16.38 36.07 28.81
N GLU A 371 15.09 35.87 28.88
CA GLU A 371 14.33 35.19 27.83
C GLU A 371 13.21 36.11 27.29
N THR A 372 12.79 35.84 26.09
CA THR A 372 11.60 36.41 25.48
C THR A 372 10.83 35.34 24.70
N THR A 373 9.56 35.62 24.47
CA THR A 373 8.72 34.75 23.65
C THR A 373 8.20 35.54 22.48
N VAL A 374 8.45 35.02 21.27
CA VAL A 374 7.96 35.60 20.03
C VAL A 374 7.18 34.52 19.29
N ASP A 375 5.92 34.77 18.99
CA ASP A 375 4.99 33.79 18.36
C ASP A 375 4.92 32.44 19.09
N GLY A 376 4.97 32.45 20.42
CA GLY A 376 4.97 31.25 21.25
C GLY A 376 6.31 30.50 21.30
N ILE A 377 7.34 30.95 20.59
CA ILE A 377 8.68 30.40 20.58
C ILE A 377 9.55 31.15 21.58
N ARG A 378 10.19 30.41 22.50
CA ARG A 378 11.06 30.98 23.53
C ARG A 378 12.46 31.15 23.01
N TYR A 379 13.06 32.31 23.32
CA TYR A 379 14.41 32.65 22.97
C TYR A 379 15.20 33.07 24.21
N PHE A 380 16.42 32.57 24.32
CA PHE A 380 17.43 33.09 25.23
C PHE A 380 18.09 34.30 24.57
N VAL A 381 18.00 35.48 25.18
CA VAL A 381 18.24 36.74 24.53
C VAL A 381 19.59 37.32 24.92
N PHE A 382 20.29 37.81 23.91
CA PHE A 382 21.50 38.58 24.01
C PHE A 382 21.24 39.99 23.47
N TYR A 383 21.85 41.00 24.12
CA TYR A 383 21.87 42.33 23.57
C TYR A 383 22.94 42.43 22.48
N ASP A 384 22.61 43.13 21.45
CA ASP A 384 23.38 43.29 20.23
C ASP A 384 23.57 44.80 19.93
N ASP A 385 24.74 45.19 19.43
CA ASP A 385 25.09 46.59 19.27
C ASP A 385 24.78 47.17 17.89
N GLY A 386 24.12 46.41 16.99
CA GLY A 386 23.95 46.88 15.62
C GLY A 386 22.69 46.38 14.90
N PRO A 387 22.21 47.14 13.90
CA PRO A 387 20.97 46.82 13.19
C PRO A 387 21.13 45.70 12.16
N ASP A 388 22.32 45.50 11.60
CA ASP A 388 22.46 44.72 10.34
C ASP A 388 23.05 43.33 10.52
N THR A 389 23.87 43.08 11.54
CA THR A 389 24.49 41.77 11.76
C THR A 389 24.56 41.48 13.25
N PRO A 390 24.00 40.34 13.72
CA PRO A 390 24.17 39.96 15.11
C PRO A 390 25.64 39.82 15.46
N ASN A 391 26.12 40.64 16.34
CA ASN A 391 27.50 40.64 16.82
C ASN A 391 27.92 39.38 17.59
N LEU A 392 26.97 38.43 17.81
CA LEU A 392 27.23 37.12 18.39
C LEU A 392 27.91 36.15 17.43
N VAL A 393 27.79 36.35 16.11
CA VAL A 393 28.39 35.43 15.12
C VAL A 393 29.91 35.55 15.19
N GLY A 394 30.57 34.39 15.44
CA GLY A 394 32.03 34.32 15.58
C GLY A 394 32.60 34.99 16.85
N SER A 395 31.76 35.35 17.80
CA SER A 395 32.22 35.94 19.07
C SER A 395 32.41 34.89 20.16
N ASP A 396 33.26 35.20 21.17
CA ASP A 396 33.37 34.41 22.39
C ASP A 396 32.08 34.61 23.22
N CYS A 397 31.26 33.55 23.26
CA CYS A 397 29.96 33.52 23.91
C CYS A 397 29.79 32.23 24.69
N GLY A 398 29.33 32.35 25.94
CA GLY A 398 29.15 31.16 26.76
C GLY A 398 28.54 31.45 28.13
N TYR A 399 28.23 30.40 28.85
CA TYR A 399 27.68 30.47 30.20
C TYR A 399 27.95 29.16 30.94
N VAL A 400 27.58 29.13 32.21
CA VAL A 400 27.51 27.92 33.03
C VAL A 400 26.07 27.69 33.39
N TYR A 401 25.59 26.47 33.20
CA TYR A 401 24.21 26.07 33.53
C TYR A 401 24.20 25.21 34.81
N GLU A 402 23.38 25.55 35.80
CA GLU A 402 23.24 24.82 37.05
C GLU A 402 22.46 23.50 36.84
N THR A 403 23.09 22.33 37.02
CA THR A 403 22.48 21.02 36.74
C THR A 403 21.60 20.48 37.86
N LYS A 404 21.74 21.00 39.11
CA LYS A 404 21.14 20.48 40.33
C LYS A 404 21.65 19.09 40.74
N TRP A 405 22.85 18.69 40.27
CA TRP A 405 23.49 17.45 40.69
C TRP A 405 23.72 17.47 42.23
N PRO A 406 23.28 16.44 43.00
CA PRO A 406 23.27 16.51 44.48
C PRO A 406 24.58 16.11 45.14
N TYR A 407 25.53 15.54 44.40
CA TYR A 407 26.78 15.05 44.98
C TYR A 407 27.88 16.13 44.90
N PRO A 408 28.70 16.27 45.93
CA PRO A 408 29.88 17.14 45.86
C PRO A 408 30.87 16.52 44.87
N TRP A 409 31.57 17.38 44.16
CA TRP A 409 32.65 16.97 43.26
C TRP A 409 33.83 16.42 44.05
N MET A 410 34.39 15.28 43.59
CA MET A 410 35.52 14.60 44.28
C MET A 410 36.90 15.04 43.79
N ASP A 411 36.98 15.85 42.72
CA ASP A 411 38.27 16.34 42.18
C ASP A 411 38.57 17.76 42.69
N GLU A 412 39.76 17.93 43.30
CA GLU A 412 40.24 19.21 43.85
C GLU A 412 40.32 20.33 42.81
N ASN A 413 40.36 19.99 41.54
CA ASN A 413 40.49 20.94 40.41
C ASN A 413 39.16 21.31 39.74
N SER A 414 38.09 20.60 40.06
CA SER A 414 36.78 20.82 39.43
C SER A 414 35.78 21.37 40.46
N LYS A 415 35.52 22.66 40.38
CA LYS A 415 34.76 23.39 41.41
C LYS A 415 33.25 23.37 41.23
N ASP A 416 32.72 22.87 40.12
CA ASP A 416 31.33 23.07 39.78
C ASP A 416 30.66 21.83 39.24
N ASN A 417 29.62 21.37 39.91
CA ASN A 417 28.64 20.35 39.42
C ASN A 417 27.74 20.93 38.34
N ASN A 418 28.29 21.79 37.49
CA ASN A 418 27.57 22.61 36.53
C ASN A 418 28.04 22.29 35.11
N LEU A 419 27.20 22.60 34.14
CA LEU A 419 27.46 22.40 32.73
C LEU A 419 28.11 23.65 32.11
N PRO A 420 29.42 23.62 31.80
CA PRO A 420 30.07 24.72 31.09
C PRO A 420 29.69 24.68 29.61
N VAL A 421 29.14 25.76 29.09
CA VAL A 421 28.70 25.87 27.69
C VAL A 421 29.47 26.96 26.97
N THR A 422 30.16 26.56 25.89
CA THR A 422 30.76 27.49 24.94
C THR A 422 29.94 27.50 23.66
N LEU A 423 29.25 28.57 23.38
CA LEU A 423 28.37 28.70 22.23
C LEU A 423 29.19 28.96 20.95
N ASN A 424 29.04 28.10 19.96
CA ASN A 424 29.58 28.32 18.64
C ASN A 424 28.48 28.91 17.73
N VAL A 425 28.39 30.25 17.71
CA VAL A 425 27.42 30.97 16.88
C VAL A 425 28.01 31.12 15.48
N THR A 426 27.62 30.24 14.55
CA THR A 426 28.22 30.20 13.20
C THR A 426 27.50 31.04 12.16
N SER A 427 26.24 31.31 12.41
CA SER A 427 25.37 32.04 11.47
C SER A 427 24.23 32.73 12.20
N TRP A 428 23.52 33.56 11.48
CA TRP A 428 22.28 34.14 11.97
C TRP A 428 21.17 33.99 10.93
N THR A 429 19.94 34.09 11.39
CA THR A 429 18.75 34.13 10.57
C THR A 429 17.73 35.10 11.12
N LYS A 430 16.67 35.33 10.38
CA LYS A 430 15.49 36.05 10.83
C LYS A 430 14.58 35.11 11.61
N HIS A 431 13.72 35.66 12.45
CA HIS A 431 12.69 34.87 13.12
C HIS A 431 11.74 34.23 12.10
N GLN A 432 11.39 32.99 12.32
CA GLN A 432 10.47 32.26 11.44
C GLN A 432 9.04 32.81 11.58
N ALA A 433 8.48 33.31 10.48
CA ALA A 433 7.05 33.63 10.45
C ALA A 433 6.24 32.35 10.28
N PHE A 434 4.99 32.36 10.72
CA PHE A 434 4.05 31.29 10.45
C PHE A 434 2.71 31.82 9.94
N LEU A 435 2.02 30.93 9.25
CA LEU A 435 0.63 31.08 8.84
C LEU A 435 -0.17 29.90 9.38
N THR A 436 -1.39 30.16 9.81
CA THR A 436 -2.36 29.12 10.13
C THR A 436 -3.66 29.37 9.39
N LEU A 437 -4.37 28.31 9.09
CA LEU A 437 -5.66 28.35 8.41
C LEU A 437 -6.75 27.85 9.37
N SER A 438 -7.90 28.54 9.40
CA SER A 438 -9.03 28.12 10.25
C SER A 438 -9.61 26.76 9.85
N GLN A 439 -9.40 26.35 8.60
CA GLN A 439 -9.87 25.08 8.04
C GLN A 439 -8.88 24.58 7.00
N SER A 440 -8.78 23.26 6.87
CA SER A 440 -7.97 22.58 5.85
C SER A 440 -8.76 22.19 4.61
N ARG A 441 -10.10 22.34 4.65
CA ARG A 441 -11.01 21.98 3.56
C ARG A 441 -12.23 22.88 3.58
N VAL A 442 -12.68 23.29 2.39
CA VAL A 442 -13.97 23.93 2.15
C VAL A 442 -14.69 23.23 1.00
N GLU A 443 -16.01 23.24 1.03
CA GLU A 443 -16.85 22.57 0.06
C GLU A 443 -17.85 23.52 -0.53
N GLY A 444 -18.14 23.37 -1.81
CA GLY A 444 -19.13 24.11 -2.56
C GLY A 444 -19.77 23.22 -3.62
N LYS A 445 -20.62 23.81 -4.45
CA LYS A 445 -21.29 23.12 -5.54
C LYS A 445 -21.23 23.97 -6.80
N TYR A 446 -21.05 23.34 -7.93
CA TYR A 446 -21.01 24.03 -9.22
C TYR A 446 -22.32 24.77 -9.49
N GLY A 447 -22.22 26.06 -9.86
CA GLY A 447 -23.35 26.94 -10.11
C GLY A 447 -23.94 27.63 -8.88
N GLU A 448 -23.42 27.33 -7.69
CA GLU A 448 -23.73 28.06 -6.45
C GLU A 448 -22.64 29.10 -6.15
N PRO A 449 -22.89 30.08 -5.27
CA PRO A 449 -21.85 31.02 -4.83
C PRO A 449 -20.62 30.29 -4.30
N ALA A 450 -19.45 30.85 -4.54
CA ALA A 450 -18.20 30.26 -4.04
C ALA A 450 -18.21 30.10 -2.51
N PRO A 451 -17.69 28.98 -1.98
CA PRO A 451 -17.57 28.80 -0.55
C PRO A 451 -16.64 29.83 0.06
N ALA A 452 -16.87 30.20 1.33
CA ALA A 452 -15.99 31.11 2.04
C ALA A 452 -14.59 30.51 2.20
N ALA A 453 -13.55 31.24 1.83
CA ALA A 453 -12.17 30.86 2.07
C ALA A 453 -11.86 30.78 3.58
N PRO A 454 -10.96 29.88 4.01
CA PRO A 454 -10.49 29.83 5.40
C PRO A 454 -9.85 31.16 5.81
N THR A 455 -10.06 31.55 7.06
CA THR A 455 -9.35 32.69 7.63
C THR A 455 -7.86 32.36 7.77
N VAL A 456 -7.00 33.23 7.26
CA VAL A 456 -5.56 33.15 7.42
C VAL A 456 -5.14 33.96 8.64
N THR A 457 -4.57 33.28 9.63
CA THR A 457 -3.93 33.93 10.79
C THR A 457 -2.42 33.89 10.58
N ARG A 458 -1.72 34.97 10.89
CA ARG A 458 -0.28 35.16 10.74
C ARG A 458 0.37 35.50 12.06
N SER A 459 1.69 35.28 12.14
CA SER A 459 2.51 35.75 13.27
C SER A 459 2.18 37.17 13.63
N GLN A 460 2.24 37.47 14.93
CA GLN A 460 2.21 38.86 15.40
C GLN A 460 3.37 39.65 14.75
N ASP A 461 3.11 40.89 14.37
CA ASP A 461 4.08 41.79 13.75
C ASP A 461 4.69 41.28 12.41
N TYR A 462 4.04 40.30 11.76
CA TYR A 462 4.41 39.89 10.41
C TYR A 462 3.65 40.75 9.38
N ASP A 463 4.39 41.54 8.64
CA ASP A 463 3.89 42.48 7.62
C ASP A 463 4.16 42.01 6.17
N GLY A 464 4.73 40.82 6.00
CA GLY A 464 5.01 40.24 4.71
C GLY A 464 3.76 40.07 3.86
N LYS A 465 3.90 40.32 2.55
CA LYS A 465 2.81 40.13 1.58
C LYS A 465 2.39 38.65 1.53
N ILE A 466 1.10 38.42 1.77
CA ILE A 466 0.50 37.11 1.61
C ILE A 466 -0.03 36.95 0.16
N THR A 467 0.21 35.81 -0.45
CA THR A 467 -0.25 35.50 -1.79
C THR A 467 -0.93 34.14 -1.85
N PHE A 468 -1.89 34.04 -2.78
CA PHE A 468 -2.69 32.83 -2.97
C PHE A 468 -2.51 32.30 -4.39
N SER A 469 -2.52 30.98 -4.56
CA SER A 469 -2.52 30.33 -5.85
C SER A 469 -3.35 29.04 -5.84
N SER A 470 -3.96 28.73 -6.97
CA SER A 470 -4.74 27.51 -7.16
C SER A 470 -3.96 26.47 -7.94
N SER A 471 -4.00 25.21 -7.52
CA SER A 471 -3.42 24.07 -8.26
C SER A 471 -4.25 23.69 -9.50
N ASN A 472 -5.52 24.14 -9.55
CA ASN A 472 -6.43 23.80 -10.63
C ASN A 472 -7.44 24.95 -10.89
N GLU A 473 -7.07 25.86 -11.75
CA GLU A 473 -7.91 27.01 -12.11
C GLU A 473 -9.13 26.64 -12.97
N SER A 474 -9.18 25.44 -13.51
CA SER A 474 -10.37 24.94 -14.19
C SER A 474 -11.49 24.53 -13.22
N VAL A 475 -11.16 24.35 -11.94
CA VAL A 475 -12.10 24.07 -10.85
C VAL A 475 -12.36 25.33 -10.04
N VAL A 476 -11.30 25.95 -9.52
CA VAL A 476 -11.40 27.15 -8.70
C VAL A 476 -10.26 28.11 -9.02
N LYS A 477 -10.58 29.33 -9.37
CA LYS A 477 -9.63 30.46 -9.38
C LYS A 477 -9.60 31.12 -8.01
N VAL A 478 -8.44 31.61 -7.62
CA VAL A 478 -8.27 32.38 -6.39
C VAL A 478 -7.66 33.73 -6.72
N ASN A 479 -8.17 34.78 -6.10
CA ASN A 479 -7.53 36.08 -6.18
C ASN A 479 -6.21 36.04 -5.42
N ALA A 480 -5.10 36.34 -6.12
CA ALA A 480 -3.75 36.20 -5.59
C ALA A 480 -3.45 37.09 -4.38
N GLU A 481 -4.22 38.15 -4.13
CA GLU A 481 -3.99 39.10 -3.04
C GLU A 481 -5.03 38.98 -1.93
N THR A 482 -6.31 38.73 -2.29
CA THR A 482 -7.40 38.71 -1.30
C THR A 482 -7.75 37.29 -0.84
N GLY A 483 -7.38 36.27 -1.61
CA GLY A 483 -7.76 34.90 -1.35
C GLY A 483 -9.22 34.56 -1.71
N GLU A 484 -9.93 35.50 -2.35
CA GLU A 484 -11.32 35.28 -2.78
C GLU A 484 -11.40 34.18 -3.83
N LEU A 485 -12.33 33.27 -3.66
CA LEU A 485 -12.52 32.12 -4.52
C LEU A 485 -13.58 32.40 -5.61
N THR A 486 -13.33 31.90 -6.82
CA THR A 486 -14.28 31.88 -7.93
C THR A 486 -14.40 30.45 -8.43
N VAL A 487 -15.59 29.89 -8.37
CA VAL A 487 -15.86 28.55 -8.87
C VAL A 487 -15.94 28.59 -10.41
N VAL A 488 -15.18 27.75 -11.08
CA VAL A 488 -15.10 27.62 -12.54
C VAL A 488 -15.68 26.27 -12.99
N GLY A 489 -15.45 25.21 -12.25
CA GLY A 489 -15.92 23.86 -12.57
C GLY A 489 -16.03 22.99 -11.34
N ALA A 490 -16.62 21.80 -11.47
CA ALA A 490 -16.68 20.81 -10.42
C ALA A 490 -15.35 20.04 -10.33
N GLY A 491 -14.99 19.59 -9.13
CA GLY A 491 -13.76 18.85 -8.88
C GLY A 491 -13.03 19.32 -7.63
N THR A 492 -11.72 19.10 -7.60
CA THR A 492 -10.87 19.47 -6.47
C THR A 492 -9.75 20.40 -6.91
N ALA A 493 -9.52 21.44 -6.13
CA ALA A 493 -8.36 22.31 -6.24
C ALA A 493 -7.69 22.45 -4.89
N ILE A 494 -6.36 22.55 -4.85
CA ILE A 494 -5.58 22.89 -3.66
C ILE A 494 -5.19 24.36 -3.78
N ILE A 495 -5.57 25.15 -2.79
CA ILE A 495 -5.15 26.54 -2.70
C ILE A 495 -3.92 26.62 -1.80
N SER A 496 -2.86 27.19 -2.30
CA SER A 496 -1.64 27.47 -1.57
C SER A 496 -1.64 28.92 -1.07
N VAL A 497 -1.25 29.10 0.20
CA VAL A 497 -1.13 30.40 0.87
C VAL A 497 0.32 30.57 1.26
N SER A 498 1.00 31.54 0.67
CA SER A 498 2.41 31.82 0.89
C SER A 498 2.60 33.25 1.40
N GLY A 499 3.63 33.46 2.18
CA GLY A 499 4.02 34.78 2.67
C GLY A 499 5.43 35.13 2.21
N ALA A 500 5.70 36.41 2.00
CA ALA A 500 7.01 36.91 1.64
C ALA A 500 7.92 37.10 2.88
N GLU A 501 9.23 36.96 2.69
CA GLU A 501 10.23 37.34 3.70
C GLU A 501 10.24 38.86 3.94
N THR A 502 10.51 39.25 5.17
CA THR A 502 10.65 40.66 5.59
C THR A 502 12.02 40.91 6.22
N ASP A 503 12.28 42.10 6.74
CA ASP A 503 13.58 42.43 7.33
C ASP A 503 13.92 41.58 8.58
N TYR A 504 12.91 41.21 9.39
CA TYR A 504 13.09 40.45 10.64
C TYR A 504 12.41 39.10 10.65
N ARG A 505 11.72 38.74 9.57
CA ARG A 505 10.97 37.51 9.47
C ARG A 505 11.32 36.75 8.22
N LEU A 506 11.67 35.47 8.37
CA LEU A 506 11.70 34.53 7.25
C LEU A 506 10.29 34.30 6.71
N ALA A 507 10.22 34.01 5.44
CA ALA A 507 8.97 33.60 4.81
C ALA A 507 8.32 32.41 5.57
N PRO A 508 7.03 32.48 5.88
CA PRO A 508 6.34 31.37 6.52
C PRO A 508 6.27 30.17 5.59
N VAL A 509 6.23 28.98 6.17
CA VAL A 509 5.97 27.76 5.41
C VAL A 509 4.60 27.89 4.74
N THR A 510 4.57 27.66 3.43
CA THR A 510 3.34 27.65 2.64
C THR A 510 2.31 26.70 3.26
N LYS A 511 1.09 27.21 3.46
CA LYS A 511 -0.05 26.44 3.93
C LYS A 511 -0.97 26.15 2.76
N THR A 512 -1.67 25.05 2.84
CA THR A 512 -2.62 24.65 1.81
C THR A 512 -3.95 24.25 2.42
N TYR A 513 -5.02 24.49 1.65
CA TYR A 513 -6.32 23.92 1.94
C TYR A 513 -6.97 23.39 0.66
N THR A 514 -7.84 22.43 0.81
CA THR A 514 -8.55 21.80 -0.31
C THR A 514 -9.89 22.49 -0.51
N VAL A 515 -10.19 22.84 -1.75
CA VAL A 515 -11.53 23.26 -2.18
C VAL A 515 -12.12 22.12 -3.00
N TYR A 516 -13.26 21.61 -2.55
CA TYR A 516 -14.01 20.57 -3.25
C TYR A 516 -15.31 21.16 -3.78
N ILE A 517 -15.52 21.10 -5.07
CA ILE A 517 -16.74 21.58 -5.74
C ILE A 517 -17.49 20.36 -6.26
N GLU A 518 -18.65 20.12 -5.66
CA GLU A 518 -19.55 19.05 -6.06
C GLU A 518 -20.17 19.33 -7.42
N LYS A 519 -20.35 18.28 -8.22
CA LYS A 519 -21.11 18.38 -9.48
C LYS A 519 -22.54 18.80 -9.24
N ALA A 520 -23.04 19.68 -10.09
CA ALA A 520 -24.43 20.07 -10.08
C ALA A 520 -25.36 18.95 -10.57
N THR A 521 -26.61 19.04 -10.22
CA THR A 521 -27.66 18.18 -10.78
C THR A 521 -28.22 18.84 -12.02
N PRO A 522 -28.28 18.19 -13.20
CA PRO A 522 -28.89 18.78 -14.38
C PRO A 522 -30.38 19.01 -14.16
N VAL A 523 -30.90 20.13 -14.70
CA VAL A 523 -32.31 20.43 -14.66
C VAL A 523 -32.88 20.18 -16.04
N ILE A 524 -33.50 19.01 -16.21
CA ILE A 524 -34.14 18.55 -17.46
C ILE A 524 -35.57 18.10 -17.14
N ALA A 525 -36.46 18.28 -18.07
CA ALA A 525 -37.86 17.86 -17.89
C ALA A 525 -38.53 17.60 -19.27
N PHE A 526 -39.43 16.67 -19.30
CA PHE A 526 -40.36 16.56 -20.43
C PHE A 526 -41.55 17.49 -20.21
N PRO A 527 -42.05 18.21 -21.25
CA PRO A 527 -43.23 19.03 -21.16
C PRO A 527 -44.50 18.27 -20.78
N ALA A 528 -44.60 17.02 -21.23
CA ALA A 528 -45.73 16.15 -20.89
C ALA A 528 -45.22 14.88 -20.17
N ALA A 529 -45.90 14.47 -19.12
CA ALA A 529 -45.61 13.23 -18.40
C ALA A 529 -46.14 11.97 -19.11
N GLU A 530 -47.12 12.18 -20.00
CA GLU A 530 -47.81 11.12 -20.74
C GLU A 530 -48.06 11.60 -22.18
N ILE A 531 -47.89 10.73 -23.16
CA ILE A 531 -48.24 10.95 -24.56
C ILE A 531 -49.09 9.80 -25.02
N ASN A 532 -50.16 10.11 -25.79
CA ASN A 532 -50.97 9.11 -26.45
C ASN A 532 -50.66 9.08 -27.95
N ALA A 533 -50.52 7.92 -28.50
CA ALA A 533 -50.32 7.69 -29.93
C ALA A 533 -51.08 6.42 -30.37
N THR A 534 -51.21 6.23 -31.65
CA THR A 534 -51.76 5.00 -32.23
C THR A 534 -50.65 4.27 -32.96
N TYR A 535 -50.66 2.97 -32.96
CA TYR A 535 -49.72 2.17 -33.75
C TYR A 535 -49.70 2.58 -35.23
N GLY A 536 -48.50 2.82 -35.74
CA GLY A 536 -48.30 3.26 -37.13
C GLY A 536 -48.56 4.73 -37.42
N GLU A 537 -49.03 5.51 -36.42
CA GLU A 537 -49.23 6.96 -36.57
C GLU A 537 -48.01 7.73 -36.04
N THR A 538 -47.96 9.01 -36.44
CA THR A 538 -46.91 9.91 -35.96
C THR A 538 -47.13 10.24 -34.47
N VAL A 539 -46.12 9.93 -33.64
CA VAL A 539 -46.14 10.27 -32.23
C VAL A 539 -45.97 11.79 -32.06
N PRO A 540 -46.78 12.43 -31.20
CA PRO A 540 -46.61 13.86 -30.89
C PRO A 540 -45.22 14.09 -30.27
N LEU A 541 -44.54 15.15 -30.70
CA LEU A 541 -43.22 15.51 -30.18
C LEU A 541 -43.31 15.93 -28.73
N ASN A 542 -42.45 15.35 -27.89
CA ASN A 542 -42.26 15.71 -26.48
C ASN A 542 -40.77 16.00 -26.25
N PRO A 543 -40.25 17.12 -26.81
CA PRO A 543 -38.83 17.39 -26.74
C PRO A 543 -38.40 17.70 -25.28
N LEU A 544 -37.24 17.19 -24.89
CA LEU A 544 -36.68 17.45 -23.58
C LEU A 544 -36.35 18.93 -23.38
N THR A 545 -36.91 19.55 -22.34
CA THR A 545 -36.54 20.89 -21.94
C THR A 545 -35.28 20.82 -21.07
N VAL A 546 -34.23 21.53 -21.45
CA VAL A 546 -32.97 21.66 -20.75
C VAL A 546 -32.86 23.07 -20.19
N THR A 547 -33.02 23.21 -18.88
CA THR A 547 -32.94 24.53 -18.24
C THR A 547 -31.52 24.82 -17.75
N TRP A 548 -30.82 23.80 -17.23
CA TRP A 548 -29.45 23.95 -16.75
C TRP A 548 -28.68 22.63 -16.86
N TYR A 549 -27.89 22.56 -17.93
CA TYR A 549 -26.95 21.45 -18.23
C TYR A 549 -26.09 21.83 -19.42
N GLU A 550 -24.83 21.45 -19.43
CA GLU A 550 -23.84 21.83 -20.45
C GLU A 550 -23.59 20.75 -21.51
N GLY A 551 -24.03 19.54 -21.25
CA GLY A 551 -23.79 18.40 -22.16
C GLY A 551 -24.91 18.20 -23.18
N THR A 552 -24.76 17.20 -24.02
CA THR A 552 -25.78 16.75 -24.97
C THR A 552 -26.70 15.73 -24.27
N VAL A 553 -28.01 16.01 -24.29
CA VAL A 553 -29.00 15.04 -23.80
C VAL A 553 -29.21 13.94 -24.83
N THR A 554 -29.58 12.77 -24.35
CA THR A 554 -29.93 11.62 -25.20
C THR A 554 -31.29 11.05 -24.78
N TYR A 555 -31.88 10.29 -25.68
CA TYR A 555 -33.16 9.64 -25.46
C TYR A 555 -32.98 8.11 -25.50
N ALA A 556 -33.83 7.40 -24.84
CA ALA A 556 -33.87 5.94 -24.86
C ALA A 556 -35.29 5.41 -24.64
N SER A 557 -35.66 4.38 -25.36
CA SER A 557 -36.85 3.60 -25.06
C SER A 557 -36.54 2.48 -24.08
N VAL A 558 -37.43 2.21 -23.12
CA VAL A 558 -37.29 1.08 -22.22
C VAL A 558 -37.66 -0.24 -22.89
N ASN A 559 -38.49 -0.14 -23.96
CA ASN A 559 -38.86 -1.32 -24.74
C ASN A 559 -38.83 -0.95 -26.24
N GLU A 560 -37.74 -1.32 -26.90
CA GLU A 560 -37.51 -1.04 -28.31
C GLU A 560 -38.37 -1.91 -29.26
N GLU A 561 -39.02 -2.97 -28.77
CA GLU A 561 -39.99 -3.74 -29.55
C GLU A 561 -41.29 -2.98 -29.71
N LYS A 562 -41.65 -2.07 -28.79
CA LYS A 562 -42.86 -1.26 -28.86
C LYS A 562 -42.60 0.11 -29.46
N ALA A 563 -41.48 0.76 -29.12
CA ALA A 563 -41.14 2.06 -29.68
C ALA A 563 -39.63 2.27 -29.66
N ILE A 564 -39.11 2.85 -30.72
CA ILE A 564 -37.75 3.36 -30.85
C ILE A 564 -37.75 4.88 -30.82
N VAL A 565 -36.67 5.48 -30.28
CA VAL A 565 -36.52 6.92 -30.20
C VAL A 565 -35.19 7.35 -30.83
N THR A 566 -35.19 8.38 -31.64
CA THR A 566 -33.99 8.96 -32.26
C THR A 566 -33.23 9.85 -31.26
N ALA A 567 -32.02 10.23 -31.64
CA ALA A 567 -31.21 11.18 -30.85
C ALA A 567 -31.90 12.55 -30.68
N ASP A 568 -32.79 12.92 -31.57
CA ASP A 568 -33.56 14.19 -31.52
C ASP A 568 -34.91 14.04 -30.79
N GLY A 569 -35.18 12.87 -30.20
CA GLY A 569 -36.40 12.62 -29.44
C GLY A 569 -37.63 12.28 -30.28
N VAL A 570 -37.45 12.00 -31.59
CA VAL A 570 -38.55 11.54 -32.44
C VAL A 570 -38.82 10.07 -32.18
N VAL A 571 -40.05 9.75 -31.84
CA VAL A 571 -40.45 8.39 -31.49
C VAL A 571 -41.20 7.76 -32.66
N THR A 572 -40.86 6.51 -32.96
CA THR A 572 -41.55 5.66 -33.94
C THR A 572 -42.15 4.44 -33.17
N THR A 573 -43.45 4.25 -33.37
CA THR A 573 -44.15 3.09 -32.75
C THR A 573 -43.88 1.81 -33.55
N LEU A 574 -43.55 0.73 -32.89
CA LEU A 574 -43.31 -0.60 -33.45
C LEU A 574 -44.28 -1.65 -32.92
N GLY A 575 -44.95 -1.35 -31.81
CA GLY A 575 -45.98 -2.21 -31.21
C GLY A 575 -46.93 -1.42 -30.31
N ALA A 576 -48.16 -1.91 -30.15
CA ALA A 576 -49.15 -1.31 -29.25
C ALA A 576 -48.84 -1.63 -27.76
N GLY A 577 -49.32 -0.78 -26.87
CA GLY A 577 -49.16 -0.87 -25.40
C GLY A 577 -48.27 0.22 -24.85
N ASP A 578 -48.08 0.19 -23.54
CA ASP A 578 -47.33 1.22 -22.81
C ASP A 578 -45.83 1.04 -22.94
N VAL A 579 -45.12 2.13 -23.11
CA VAL A 579 -43.65 2.14 -23.10
C VAL A 579 -43.14 3.45 -22.47
N THR A 580 -42.13 3.32 -21.64
CA THR A 580 -41.45 4.46 -21.03
C THR A 580 -40.33 4.98 -21.94
N ILE A 581 -40.39 6.28 -22.24
CA ILE A 581 -39.32 6.97 -22.94
C ILE A 581 -38.51 7.75 -21.89
N LYS A 582 -37.20 7.59 -21.93
CA LYS A 582 -36.24 8.26 -21.08
C LYS A 582 -35.57 9.43 -21.79
N GLY A 583 -35.41 10.52 -21.04
CA GLY A 583 -34.51 11.62 -21.40
C GLY A 583 -33.35 11.59 -20.43
N ILE A 584 -32.16 11.51 -20.97
CA ILE A 584 -30.93 11.31 -20.18
C ILE A 584 -29.98 12.48 -20.42
N ALA A 585 -29.53 13.10 -19.34
CA ALA A 585 -28.39 13.98 -19.31
C ALA A 585 -27.19 13.17 -18.83
N PRO A 586 -26.28 12.73 -19.68
CA PRO A 586 -25.08 12.00 -19.30
C PRO A 586 -24.22 12.79 -18.30
N GLU A 587 -23.44 12.10 -17.48
CA GLU A 587 -22.52 12.77 -16.58
C GLU A 587 -21.45 13.56 -17.36
N THR A 588 -21.17 14.79 -16.92
CA THR A 588 -20.11 15.64 -17.47
C THR A 588 -19.07 15.99 -16.41
N SER A 589 -18.10 16.84 -16.73
CA SER A 589 -17.16 17.38 -15.75
C SER A 589 -17.89 18.12 -14.62
N ASN A 590 -18.96 18.87 -14.94
CA ASN A 590 -19.63 19.76 -14.01
C ASN A 590 -20.98 19.25 -13.51
N PHE A 591 -21.56 18.27 -14.17
CA PHE A 591 -22.90 17.77 -13.84
C PHE A 591 -22.90 16.27 -13.54
N LYS A 592 -23.72 15.88 -12.58
CA LYS A 592 -24.10 14.48 -12.34
C LYS A 592 -24.98 13.99 -13.49
N ARG A 593 -25.08 12.69 -13.65
CA ARG A 593 -26.08 12.10 -14.56
C ARG A 593 -27.49 12.43 -14.07
N GLY A 594 -28.34 12.90 -14.98
CA GLY A 594 -29.77 13.10 -14.75
C GLY A 594 -30.61 12.22 -15.66
N GLU A 595 -31.81 11.87 -15.21
CA GLU A 595 -32.75 11.07 -15.99
C GLU A 595 -34.19 11.53 -15.66
N VAL A 596 -34.98 11.68 -16.68
CA VAL A 596 -36.42 11.93 -16.58
C VAL A 596 -37.17 11.05 -17.59
N THR A 597 -38.40 10.78 -17.34
CA THR A 597 -39.20 9.85 -18.11
C THR A 597 -40.58 10.42 -18.45
N TYR A 598 -41.16 9.94 -19.53
CA TYR A 598 -42.58 10.03 -19.76
C TYR A 598 -43.15 8.69 -20.25
N MET A 599 -44.43 8.48 -20.05
CA MET A 599 -45.13 7.30 -20.51
C MET A 599 -45.72 7.56 -21.90
N LEU A 600 -45.45 6.69 -22.86
CA LEU A 600 -46.07 6.66 -24.15
C LEU A 600 -47.10 5.52 -24.19
N HIS A 601 -48.38 5.91 -24.36
CA HIS A 601 -49.47 4.96 -24.52
C HIS A 601 -49.76 4.76 -25.99
N ILE A 602 -49.47 3.59 -26.52
CA ILE A 602 -49.68 3.28 -27.94
C ILE A 602 -50.96 2.44 -28.07
N ALA A 603 -52.02 3.07 -28.51
CA ALA A 603 -53.27 2.37 -28.82
C ALA A 603 -53.11 1.48 -30.05
N LYS A 604 -53.90 0.43 -30.13
CA LYS A 604 -54.00 -0.38 -31.33
C LYS A 604 -54.54 0.44 -32.49
N ALA A 605 -54.03 0.20 -33.70
CA ALA A 605 -54.56 0.78 -34.90
C ALA A 605 -55.90 0.14 -35.32
N SER A 606 -56.71 0.90 -36.04
CA SER A 606 -57.94 0.39 -36.66
C SER A 606 -57.75 0.33 -38.17
N PRO A 607 -57.16 -0.76 -38.65
CA PRO A 607 -56.82 -0.88 -40.06
C PRO A 607 -58.04 -1.10 -40.93
N ILE A 608 -57.97 -0.56 -42.15
CA ILE A 608 -59.00 -0.75 -43.16
C ILE A 608 -58.39 -1.52 -44.32
N LEU A 609 -58.98 -2.65 -44.62
CA LEU A 609 -58.65 -3.38 -45.82
C LEU A 609 -59.36 -2.79 -47.01
N SER A 610 -58.75 -2.80 -48.16
CA SER A 610 -59.38 -2.36 -49.39
C SER A 610 -58.85 -3.07 -50.64
N PHE A 611 -59.70 -3.57 -51.46
CA PHE A 611 -59.31 -4.09 -52.74
C PHE A 611 -59.07 -2.99 -53.73
N GLU A 612 -58.14 -3.18 -54.66
CA GLU A 612 -57.90 -2.21 -55.79
C GLU A 612 -59.13 -2.01 -56.65
N LYS A 613 -59.95 -3.03 -56.76
CA LYS A 613 -61.19 -2.96 -57.61
C LYS A 613 -62.39 -3.46 -56.81
N ASN A 614 -63.48 -2.74 -56.90
CA ASN A 614 -64.72 -3.13 -56.19
C ASN A 614 -65.52 -4.19 -56.92
N GLY A 615 -65.11 -4.57 -58.15
CA GLY A 615 -65.71 -5.61 -58.95
C GLY A 615 -64.81 -6.09 -60.07
N LEU A 616 -64.92 -7.37 -60.37
CA LEU A 616 -64.24 -8.04 -61.47
C LEU A 616 -65.30 -8.79 -62.33
N THR A 617 -65.10 -8.85 -63.61
CA THR A 617 -65.91 -9.66 -64.52
C THR A 617 -64.96 -10.56 -65.33
N VAL A 618 -65.19 -11.87 -65.31
CA VAL A 618 -64.36 -12.85 -66.03
C VAL A 618 -65.23 -13.85 -66.77
N LEU A 619 -64.73 -14.42 -67.83
CA LEU A 619 -65.38 -15.54 -68.50
C LEU A 619 -65.09 -16.86 -67.82
N LEU A 620 -66.09 -17.73 -67.80
CA LEU A 620 -65.88 -19.09 -67.25
C LEU A 620 -64.82 -19.84 -68.04
N GLY A 621 -63.78 -20.33 -67.37
CA GLY A 621 -62.63 -20.97 -67.92
C GLY A 621 -61.40 -20.08 -68.11
N GLU A 622 -61.54 -18.78 -67.92
CA GLU A 622 -60.39 -17.87 -67.85
C GLU A 622 -59.87 -17.77 -66.40
N ALA A 623 -58.59 -17.45 -66.28
CA ALA A 623 -58.02 -17.17 -65.00
C ALA A 623 -58.54 -15.86 -64.40
N VAL A 624 -59.04 -15.87 -63.17
CA VAL A 624 -59.49 -14.66 -62.51
C VAL A 624 -58.23 -13.78 -62.21
N PRO A 625 -58.23 -12.51 -62.73
CA PRO A 625 -57.12 -11.61 -62.42
C PRO A 625 -56.99 -11.36 -60.90
N GLU A 626 -55.79 -11.29 -60.42
CA GLU A 626 -55.52 -10.93 -59.04
C GLU A 626 -56.11 -9.55 -58.76
N ASN A 627 -56.93 -9.43 -57.70
CA ASN A 627 -57.38 -8.16 -57.16
C ASN A 627 -56.62 -7.89 -55.89
N LYS A 628 -55.55 -7.08 -56.04
CA LYS A 628 -54.66 -6.82 -54.91
C LYS A 628 -55.39 -6.19 -53.72
N LEU A 629 -55.14 -6.74 -52.57
CA LEU A 629 -55.61 -6.18 -51.31
C LEU A 629 -54.57 -5.19 -50.75
N ASN A 630 -54.98 -4.01 -50.45
CA ASN A 630 -54.21 -3.05 -49.65
C ASN A 630 -54.56 -3.32 -48.19
N VAL A 631 -53.57 -3.71 -47.42
CA VAL A 631 -53.73 -4.05 -46.00
C VAL A 631 -53.38 -2.89 -45.04
N GLY A 632 -52.88 -1.80 -45.60
CA GLY A 632 -52.53 -0.58 -44.79
C GLY A 632 -51.58 -0.91 -43.66
N LEU A 633 -51.97 -0.58 -42.46
CA LEU A 633 -51.20 -0.81 -41.20
C LEU A 633 -51.46 -2.18 -40.57
N TYR A 634 -52.28 -3.03 -41.19
CA TYR A 634 -52.60 -4.33 -40.61
C TYR A 634 -51.40 -5.26 -40.70
N ASP A 635 -51.02 -5.83 -39.57
CA ASP A 635 -49.86 -6.70 -39.39
C ASP A 635 -50.20 -8.19 -39.18
N GLY A 636 -51.48 -8.53 -39.24
CA GLY A 636 -51.96 -9.90 -39.10
C GLY A 636 -52.17 -10.61 -40.44
N GLU A 637 -52.58 -11.86 -40.35
CA GLU A 637 -52.95 -12.69 -41.49
C GLU A 637 -54.35 -12.34 -41.98
N VAL A 638 -54.48 -12.11 -43.26
CA VAL A 638 -55.78 -11.87 -43.89
C VAL A 638 -56.42 -13.21 -44.26
N GLN A 639 -57.68 -13.35 -43.90
CA GLN A 639 -58.50 -14.47 -44.29
C GLN A 639 -59.43 -14.06 -45.47
N TYR A 640 -59.52 -14.92 -46.44
CA TYR A 640 -60.39 -14.69 -47.59
C TYR A 640 -61.51 -15.67 -47.60
N THR A 641 -62.72 -15.24 -47.91
CA THR A 641 -63.91 -16.08 -48.06
C THR A 641 -64.67 -15.72 -49.33
N SER A 642 -65.30 -16.67 -49.90
CA SER A 642 -66.27 -16.51 -51.00
C SER A 642 -67.69 -16.67 -50.44
N SER A 643 -68.63 -15.83 -50.87
CA SER A 643 -70.03 -15.92 -50.46
C SER A 643 -70.72 -17.17 -51.06
N ASP A 644 -70.15 -17.73 -52.14
CA ASP A 644 -70.62 -18.99 -52.74
C ASP A 644 -69.47 -19.74 -53.38
N GLU A 645 -68.98 -20.77 -52.70
CA GLU A 645 -67.86 -21.60 -53.13
C GLU A 645 -68.21 -22.50 -54.32
N THR A 646 -69.53 -22.68 -54.64
CA THR A 646 -69.95 -23.37 -55.85
C THR A 646 -69.81 -22.58 -57.09
N VAL A 647 -69.76 -21.21 -57.01
CA VAL A 647 -69.54 -20.28 -58.08
C VAL A 647 -68.07 -19.88 -58.23
N ALA A 648 -67.39 -19.55 -57.11
CA ALA A 648 -65.95 -19.31 -57.10
C ALA A 648 -65.33 -19.65 -55.67
N THR A 649 -64.17 -20.25 -55.70
CA THR A 649 -63.38 -20.47 -54.48
C THR A 649 -62.25 -19.44 -54.38
N VAL A 650 -61.85 -19.13 -53.17
CA VAL A 650 -60.69 -18.27 -52.90
C VAL A 650 -59.71 -18.98 -51.98
N ASN A 651 -58.43 -18.94 -52.28
CA ASN A 651 -57.42 -19.53 -51.44
C ASN A 651 -56.89 -18.54 -50.37
N ALA A 652 -56.07 -19.04 -49.47
CA ALA A 652 -55.49 -18.24 -48.40
C ALA A 652 -54.62 -17.05 -48.89
N GLN A 653 -54.20 -17.04 -50.13
CA GLN A 653 -53.46 -15.94 -50.75
C GLN A 653 -54.36 -14.95 -51.51
N GLY A 654 -55.69 -15.13 -51.43
CA GLY A 654 -56.67 -14.28 -52.10
C GLY A 654 -56.82 -14.55 -53.59
N MET A 655 -56.22 -15.66 -54.09
CA MET A 655 -56.40 -16.05 -55.52
C MET A 655 -57.74 -16.79 -55.68
N VAL A 656 -58.50 -16.28 -56.60
CA VAL A 656 -59.84 -16.78 -56.85
C VAL A 656 -59.85 -17.69 -58.07
N THR A 657 -60.58 -18.80 -57.97
CA THR A 657 -60.84 -19.71 -59.08
C THR A 657 -62.33 -19.72 -59.40
N ALA A 658 -62.67 -19.38 -60.65
CA ALA A 658 -64.00 -19.43 -61.14
C ALA A 658 -64.43 -20.89 -61.40
N ILE A 659 -65.60 -21.30 -60.87
CA ILE A 659 -66.12 -22.66 -60.97
C ILE A 659 -67.36 -22.74 -61.81
N ALA A 660 -68.30 -21.78 -61.64
CA ALA A 660 -69.54 -21.74 -62.34
C ALA A 660 -69.94 -20.28 -62.69
N ILE A 661 -70.85 -20.13 -63.63
CA ILE A 661 -71.44 -18.79 -63.96
C ILE A 661 -72.29 -18.31 -62.79
N GLY A 662 -72.08 -17.04 -62.38
CA GLY A 662 -72.76 -16.46 -61.24
C GLY A 662 -72.05 -15.17 -60.74
N GLU A 663 -72.59 -14.62 -59.67
CA GLU A 663 -72.01 -13.49 -58.97
C GLU A 663 -71.69 -13.90 -57.52
N VAL A 664 -70.47 -13.64 -57.11
CA VAL A 664 -70.05 -13.88 -55.70
C VAL A 664 -69.33 -12.66 -55.16
N THR A 665 -69.40 -12.52 -53.83
CA THR A 665 -68.63 -11.54 -53.12
C THR A 665 -67.39 -12.22 -52.48
N ILE A 666 -66.24 -11.72 -52.81
CA ILE A 666 -65.00 -12.12 -52.16
C ILE A 666 -64.73 -11.13 -51.02
N THR A 667 -64.63 -11.67 -49.84
CA THR A 667 -64.42 -10.91 -48.58
C THR A 667 -63.04 -11.20 -48.05
N ALA A 668 -62.31 -10.16 -47.71
CA ALA A 668 -61.08 -10.22 -46.93
C ALA A 668 -61.35 -9.70 -45.52
N THR A 669 -60.96 -10.45 -44.51
CA THR A 669 -61.09 -10.11 -43.09
C THR A 669 -59.72 -10.26 -42.38
N GLY A 670 -59.47 -9.44 -41.41
CA GLY A 670 -58.29 -9.51 -40.59
C GLY A 670 -58.67 -9.53 -39.11
N ALA A 671 -58.29 -10.55 -38.38
CA ALA A 671 -58.55 -10.68 -36.96
C ALA A 671 -57.75 -9.70 -36.12
N GLU A 672 -58.12 -9.45 -34.90
CA GLU A 672 -57.37 -8.63 -33.96
C GLU A 672 -55.97 -9.19 -33.70
N THR A 673 -54.97 -8.33 -33.73
CA THR A 673 -53.59 -8.67 -33.41
C THR A 673 -53.14 -7.90 -32.16
N ASP A 674 -51.88 -8.09 -31.78
CA ASP A 674 -51.33 -7.34 -30.67
C ASP A 674 -51.30 -5.79 -30.95
N ASN A 675 -51.16 -5.41 -32.23
CA ASN A 675 -50.98 -4.04 -32.65
C ASN A 675 -52.22 -3.44 -33.31
N CYS A 676 -53.16 -4.23 -33.76
CA CYS A 676 -54.31 -3.81 -34.51
C CYS A 676 -55.60 -4.38 -33.93
N TYR A 677 -56.64 -3.59 -33.91
CA TYR A 677 -58.00 -4.07 -33.77
C TYR A 677 -58.37 -4.88 -35.01
N GLU A 678 -59.49 -5.60 -34.93
CA GLU A 678 -60.03 -6.30 -36.08
C GLU A 678 -60.12 -5.35 -37.27
N ALA A 679 -59.54 -5.75 -38.40
CA ALA A 679 -59.51 -4.88 -39.60
C ALA A 679 -60.89 -4.78 -40.21
N GLN A 680 -61.26 -3.53 -40.60
CA GLN A 680 -62.47 -3.36 -41.37
C GLN A 680 -62.37 -4.18 -42.67
N GLN A 681 -63.35 -5.08 -42.83
CA GLN A 681 -63.37 -6.03 -43.96
C GLN A 681 -63.42 -5.33 -45.31
N ALA A 682 -62.78 -5.91 -46.29
CA ALA A 682 -62.89 -5.49 -47.71
C ALA A 682 -63.66 -6.52 -48.50
N GLN A 683 -64.41 -6.04 -49.44
CA GLN A 683 -65.19 -6.91 -50.28
C GLN A 683 -65.11 -6.42 -51.77
N TYR A 684 -65.17 -7.34 -52.68
CA TYR A 684 -65.46 -7.01 -54.11
C TYR A 684 -66.36 -8.08 -54.71
N GLN A 685 -67.10 -7.64 -55.76
CA GLN A 685 -68.00 -8.49 -56.49
C GLN A 685 -67.28 -9.13 -57.67
N LEU A 686 -67.33 -10.43 -57.80
CA LEU A 686 -66.87 -11.14 -58.97
C LEU A 686 -68.02 -11.74 -59.71
N THR A 687 -68.15 -11.27 -60.99
CA THR A 687 -69.14 -11.76 -61.89
C THR A 687 -68.47 -12.69 -62.89
N ILE A 688 -68.97 -13.91 -63.02
CA ILE A 688 -68.48 -14.95 -63.91
C ILE A 688 -69.57 -15.12 -65.00
N SER A 689 -69.24 -14.83 -66.26
CA SER A 689 -70.17 -14.93 -67.37
C SER A 689 -69.62 -15.96 -68.38
N ASP A 690 -70.50 -16.33 -69.35
CA ASP A 690 -70.05 -17.13 -70.48
C ASP A 690 -69.45 -16.30 -71.61
N ALA A 691 -68.64 -16.91 -72.44
CA ALA A 691 -67.90 -16.26 -73.50
C ALA A 691 -68.79 -15.77 -74.66
N SER A 692 -69.59 -14.71 -74.43
CA SER A 692 -70.26 -14.01 -75.53
C SER A 692 -69.67 -12.61 -75.73
N GLY A 693 -68.56 -12.57 -76.39
CA GLY A 693 -67.94 -11.45 -77.11
C GLY A 693 -67.64 -10.17 -76.36
N ILE A 694 -66.36 -9.89 -76.19
CA ILE A 694 -65.71 -8.75 -76.83
C ILE A 694 -64.24 -8.67 -76.39
N SER A 695 -63.40 -8.22 -77.35
CA SER A 695 -61.97 -8.22 -77.43
C SER A 695 -61.22 -7.48 -76.33
N ALA A 696 -60.05 -8.10 -75.92
CA ALA A 696 -59.05 -7.54 -75.06
C ALA A 696 -58.41 -6.22 -75.62
N ILE A 697 -58.14 -5.27 -74.78
CA ILE A 697 -57.16 -4.23 -75.02
C ILE A 697 -55.99 -4.44 -74.07
N THR A 698 -54.82 -4.76 -74.64
CA THR A 698 -53.55 -4.80 -73.94
C THR A 698 -52.93 -3.44 -73.73
N SER A 699 -52.47 -3.07 -72.58
CA SER A 699 -51.50 -1.99 -72.44
C SER A 699 -50.39 -2.41 -71.47
N ASP A 700 -49.22 -2.52 -72.10
CA ASP A 700 -47.95 -2.67 -71.38
C ASP A 700 -47.67 -1.40 -70.56
N ALA A 701 -47.31 -1.60 -69.33
CA ALA A 701 -46.57 -0.62 -68.53
C ALA A 701 -45.51 -1.31 -67.68
N ALA A 702 -44.31 -1.32 -68.19
CA ALA A 702 -43.15 -1.68 -67.44
C ALA A 702 -42.94 -0.76 -66.23
N SER A 703 -43.03 -1.25 -65.02
CA SER A 703 -42.72 -0.47 -63.84
C SER A 703 -41.22 -0.46 -63.59
N THR A 704 -40.56 0.63 -63.89
CA THR A 704 -39.24 0.91 -63.44
C THR A 704 -39.32 1.14 -61.91
N GLY A 705 -38.84 0.20 -61.15
CA GLY A 705 -38.81 0.26 -59.65
C GLY A 705 -37.94 1.43 -59.21
N LYS A 706 -38.57 2.48 -58.75
CA LYS A 706 -37.86 3.58 -58.05
C LYS A 706 -37.48 3.16 -56.63
N VAL A 707 -36.24 3.47 -56.24
CA VAL A 707 -35.67 3.15 -54.93
C VAL A 707 -35.66 4.40 -54.08
N TYR A 708 -36.14 4.29 -52.87
CA TYR A 708 -36.16 5.41 -51.91
C TYR A 708 -35.38 5.07 -50.63
N ASN A 709 -34.68 6.04 -50.04
CA ASN A 709 -34.14 5.92 -48.71
C ASN A 709 -35.25 6.11 -47.65
N LEU A 710 -34.94 5.86 -46.37
CA LEU A 710 -35.89 6.01 -45.28
C LEU A 710 -36.41 7.43 -45.04
N LYS A 711 -35.81 8.44 -45.72
CA LYS A 711 -36.29 9.84 -45.70
C LYS A 711 -37.24 10.15 -46.85
N GLY A 712 -37.63 9.14 -47.66
CA GLY A 712 -38.51 9.32 -48.78
C GLY A 712 -37.85 9.90 -50.05
N GLN A 713 -36.53 10.04 -50.07
CA GLN A 713 -35.80 10.57 -51.23
C GLN A 713 -35.46 9.43 -52.19
N GLN A 714 -35.67 9.64 -53.47
CA GLN A 714 -35.28 8.69 -54.51
C GLN A 714 -33.77 8.62 -54.63
N VAL A 715 -33.21 7.43 -54.56
CA VAL A 715 -31.76 7.18 -54.63
C VAL A 715 -31.43 6.15 -55.71
N ASN A 716 -30.26 6.27 -56.26
CA ASN A 716 -29.78 5.28 -57.23
C ASN A 716 -29.10 4.13 -56.47
N LEU A 717 -29.63 2.93 -56.63
CA LEU A 717 -29.14 1.75 -55.90
C LEU A 717 -27.67 1.43 -56.19
N SER A 718 -27.16 1.77 -57.39
CA SER A 718 -25.78 1.49 -57.77
C SER A 718 -24.74 2.32 -56.99
N THR A 719 -25.14 3.51 -56.47
CA THR A 719 -24.28 4.44 -55.76
C THR A 719 -24.63 4.57 -54.26
N ALA A 720 -25.68 3.91 -53.82
CA ALA A 720 -26.12 3.96 -52.43
C ALA A 720 -25.24 3.08 -51.52
N GLY A 721 -24.85 3.63 -50.36
CA GLY A 721 -24.08 2.90 -49.36
C GLY A 721 -24.87 1.78 -48.66
N LYS A 722 -24.26 1.10 -47.71
CA LYS A 722 -24.96 0.12 -46.84
C LYS A 722 -26.11 0.82 -46.11
N GLY A 723 -27.28 0.19 -46.12
CA GLY A 723 -28.45 0.78 -45.46
C GLY A 723 -29.77 0.12 -45.86
N VAL A 724 -30.87 0.70 -45.36
CA VAL A 724 -32.22 0.21 -45.60
C VAL A 724 -32.91 1.11 -46.63
N TYR A 725 -33.49 0.49 -47.65
CA TYR A 725 -34.13 1.16 -48.77
C TYR A 725 -35.55 0.63 -49.00
N ILE A 726 -36.39 1.39 -49.69
CA ILE A 726 -37.72 1.00 -50.12
C ILE A 726 -37.69 0.82 -51.64
N ILE A 727 -37.94 -0.41 -52.09
CA ILE A 727 -38.00 -0.76 -53.52
C ILE A 727 -39.34 -1.41 -53.80
N GLY A 728 -40.15 -0.81 -54.69
CA GLY A 728 -41.47 -1.33 -55.02
C GLY A 728 -42.38 -1.52 -53.80
N GLY A 729 -42.29 -0.62 -52.81
CA GLY A 729 -43.09 -0.67 -51.58
C GLY A 729 -42.57 -1.67 -50.53
N LYS A 730 -41.45 -2.36 -50.76
CA LYS A 730 -40.85 -3.32 -49.79
C LYS A 730 -39.54 -2.78 -49.22
N LYS A 731 -39.31 -3.05 -47.93
CA LYS A 731 -38.10 -2.71 -47.23
C LYS A 731 -36.98 -3.70 -47.59
N VAL A 732 -35.86 -3.21 -48.11
CA VAL A 732 -34.70 -4.01 -48.51
C VAL A 732 -33.47 -3.50 -47.78
N VAL A 733 -32.73 -4.39 -47.16
CA VAL A 733 -31.45 -4.09 -46.50
C VAL A 733 -30.34 -4.33 -47.53
N ARG A 734 -29.41 -3.38 -47.63
CA ARG A 734 -28.18 -3.55 -48.41
C ARG A 734 -27.00 -3.61 -47.44
N ASP A 735 -26.32 -4.73 -47.42
CA ASP A 735 -25.11 -4.97 -46.60
C ASP A 735 -23.86 -4.26 -47.15
#